data_4eadaf1a5ddfae199578ad0cdae2a4be
#
_entry.id   4eadaf1a5ddfae199578ad0cdae2a4be
#
_cell.length_a   1.000
_cell.length_b   1.000
_cell.length_c   1.000
_cell.angle_alpha   90.00
_cell.angle_beta   90.00
_cell.angle_gamma   90.00
#
_symmetry.space_group_name_H-M   'P 1'
#
loop_
_entity.id
_entity.type
_entity.pdbx_description
1 polymer ?
#
loop_
_entity_poly.entity_id
_entity_poly.type
_entity_poly.pdbx_seq_one_letter_code
_entity_poly.pdbx_strand_id
1 'polypeptide(L)'
;MPKEIRYHKNGNIQDLRNLWFQTREDEAEWVAQRIKSLIGTTYIEYNPDGTEKNRRGLTYSDFAVLIRGIRSQKGENKDVQFVNAMRELNIPVKTSGEGGIFDRPYAQCILSIMELLRNGTGVNRIDAEKCFNELVLPIFPEADKNKYFKVLQEWYSNIYAPTTSARRKVYPQNFLHQLADALNLRTVNDETALRDLGLFSDIIKDVEQTYVSIDSEWRYREMLNFLENIAQNYELDSVDYISKVDAVNVSTIHKVKGLEYPVVFVVDLVNQRFPGKRGQYNGILPEELMTNAIDRGAYGNRAEDEARLFYTAITRAERLLYLTGSEIHPGLKTKKKHSVFTADLKHSDMRYDTSLDILADKIEPVPRFDDNELPTDFSSVKSYLTCPFMYKLQNIYGYNAAVPELFGFGQTTHTILERLHQKYKDRIPTEKEIFDIVEDTFMLKHVFPSNDPINRPGSYERAKNLVHEIMKKYVDTYSDDFCRIRQDEARFELLVDEALITGSIDLLLKEDKTKNINAAEVIDFKSMEVPDGLEEFDWREMSLQVQLYSRAAKEVIGENAETGYVHTLKNNKRVEVPVDETAVKNAIGAIEWAVKGILQEDFPMRACSSNCKNCDYRALCRQEREPFKRQELPPVINTPVGERVIAAFEEEDGEF
;
A
#
# COMPACT_ATOMS: atom_id res chain seq x y z
N MET A 1 -28.41 -17.92 -7.94
CA MET A 1 -28.13 -19.34 -8.19
C MET A 1 -27.61 -19.96 -6.92
N PRO A 2 -28.11 -21.09 -6.45
CA PRO A 2 -27.47 -21.81 -5.36
C PRO A 2 -26.08 -22.22 -5.77
N LYS A 3 -25.04 -21.77 -5.04
CA LYS A 3 -23.67 -22.25 -5.26
C LYS A 3 -23.57 -23.67 -4.71
N GLU A 4 -23.30 -24.61 -5.59
CA GLU A 4 -23.00 -25.99 -5.21
C GLU A 4 -21.58 -26.00 -4.61
N ILE A 5 -21.46 -26.41 -3.37
CA ILE A 5 -20.18 -26.58 -2.70
C ILE A 5 -19.56 -27.86 -3.21
N ARG A 6 -18.49 -27.75 -4.00
CA ARG A 6 -17.69 -28.91 -4.42
C ARG A 6 -16.40 -28.90 -3.60
N TYR A 7 -16.16 -29.96 -2.84
CA TYR A 7 -14.86 -30.13 -2.23
C TYR A 7 -13.91 -30.82 -3.23
N HIS A 8 -12.70 -30.34 -3.29
CA HIS A 8 -11.70 -30.80 -4.24
C HIS A 8 -10.72 -31.83 -3.66
N LYS A 9 -10.79 -32.12 -2.36
CA LYS A 9 -9.80 -32.93 -1.64
C LYS A 9 -10.49 -33.97 -0.77
N ASN A 10 -9.85 -35.11 -0.58
CA ASN A 10 -10.29 -36.17 0.32
C ASN A 10 -10.18 -35.71 1.79
N GLY A 11 -11.12 -34.90 2.24
CA GLY A 11 -11.25 -34.49 3.64
C GLY A 11 -11.85 -35.62 4.48
N ASN A 12 -11.37 -35.75 5.72
CA ASN A 12 -11.97 -36.62 6.69
C ASN A 12 -12.81 -35.76 7.65
N ILE A 13 -14.00 -36.23 8.02
CA ILE A 13 -14.84 -35.54 9.02
C ILE A 13 -14.11 -35.38 10.35
N GLN A 14 -13.11 -36.21 10.62
CA GLN A 14 -12.25 -36.08 11.80
C GLN A 14 -11.32 -34.84 11.78
N ASP A 15 -11.18 -34.20 10.62
CA ASP A 15 -10.46 -32.94 10.49
C ASP A 15 -11.28 -31.73 10.97
N LEU A 16 -12.56 -31.95 11.31
CA LEU A 16 -13.47 -30.95 11.87
C LEU A 16 -13.69 -31.22 13.36
N ARG A 17 -13.48 -30.21 14.21
CA ARG A 17 -13.81 -30.25 15.65
C ARG A 17 -14.69 -29.09 16.03
N ASN A 18 -15.73 -29.37 16.86
CA ASN A 18 -16.56 -28.37 17.49
C ASN A 18 -16.43 -28.53 19.01
N LEU A 19 -15.80 -27.55 19.66
CA LEU A 19 -15.38 -27.66 21.08
C LEU A 19 -16.00 -26.53 21.90
N TRP A 20 -16.38 -26.87 23.16
CA TRP A 20 -16.98 -25.96 24.11
C TRP A 20 -16.20 -25.97 25.42
N PHE A 21 -15.80 -24.81 25.89
CA PHE A 21 -14.98 -24.64 27.08
C PHE A 21 -15.77 -23.99 28.22
N GLN A 22 -15.30 -24.14 29.46
CA GLN A 22 -15.91 -23.54 30.62
C GLN A 22 -15.63 -22.02 30.62
N THR A 23 -14.37 -21.63 30.45
CA THR A 23 -13.97 -20.23 30.42
C THR A 23 -13.33 -19.88 29.07
N ARG A 24 -13.23 -18.58 28.80
CA ARG A 24 -12.56 -18.09 27.61
C ARG A 24 -11.05 -18.27 27.71
N GLU A 25 -10.53 -18.24 28.90
CA GLU A 25 -9.13 -18.53 29.20
C GLU A 25 -8.80 -19.98 28.81
N ASP A 26 -9.64 -20.95 29.24
CA ASP A 26 -9.48 -22.37 28.87
C ASP A 26 -9.53 -22.56 27.33
N GLU A 27 -10.43 -21.83 26.65
CA GLU A 27 -10.53 -21.82 25.18
C GLU A 27 -9.23 -21.33 24.55
N ALA A 28 -8.69 -20.20 25.03
CA ALA A 28 -7.49 -19.58 24.49
C ALA A 28 -6.25 -20.45 24.75
N GLU A 29 -6.09 -20.98 25.95
CA GLU A 29 -4.99 -21.89 26.29
C GLU A 29 -5.00 -23.15 25.42
N TRP A 30 -6.18 -23.74 25.23
CA TRP A 30 -6.33 -24.95 24.42
C TRP A 30 -5.95 -24.66 22.95
N VAL A 31 -6.42 -23.53 22.39
CA VAL A 31 -6.08 -23.11 21.02
C VAL A 31 -4.56 -22.97 20.87
N ALA A 32 -3.91 -22.28 21.80
CA ALA A 32 -2.46 -22.08 21.77
C ALA A 32 -1.69 -23.41 21.89
N GLN A 33 -2.09 -24.30 22.82
CA GLN A 33 -1.50 -25.63 22.98
C GLN A 33 -1.70 -26.49 21.73
N ARG A 34 -2.91 -26.41 21.12
CA ARG A 34 -3.21 -27.15 19.90
C ARG A 34 -2.35 -26.70 18.72
N ILE A 35 -2.20 -25.40 18.51
CA ILE A 35 -1.29 -24.86 17.52
C ILE A 35 0.12 -25.41 17.72
N LYS A 36 0.65 -25.30 18.93
CA LYS A 36 1.99 -25.81 19.26
C LYS A 36 2.13 -27.31 18.99
N SER A 37 1.08 -28.10 19.30
CA SER A 37 1.07 -29.54 19.07
C SER A 37 1.04 -29.93 17.60
N LEU A 38 0.53 -29.06 16.72
CA LEU A 38 0.39 -29.30 15.29
C LEU A 38 1.63 -28.88 14.48
N ILE A 39 2.55 -28.10 15.04
CA ILE A 39 3.81 -27.73 14.35
C ILE A 39 4.57 -29.00 13.96
N GLY A 40 5.05 -29.03 12.71
CA GLY A 40 5.75 -30.16 12.09
C GLY A 40 4.80 -31.29 11.65
N THR A 41 3.49 -31.23 11.89
CA THR A 41 2.56 -32.21 11.34
C THR A 41 2.63 -32.22 9.82
N THR A 42 2.70 -33.41 9.23
CA THR A 42 2.79 -33.58 7.77
C THR A 42 1.55 -33.00 7.09
N TYR A 43 1.78 -32.08 6.19
CA TYR A 43 0.78 -31.49 5.31
C TYR A 43 1.16 -31.73 3.85
N ILE A 44 0.16 -32.11 3.03
CA ILE A 44 0.36 -32.37 1.62
C ILE A 44 -0.35 -31.27 0.83
N GLU A 45 0.41 -30.56 0.03
CA GLU A 45 -0.09 -29.59 -0.93
C GLU A 45 -0.43 -30.29 -2.25
N TYR A 46 -1.52 -29.89 -2.89
CA TYR A 46 -1.99 -30.50 -4.12
C TYR A 46 -2.02 -29.46 -5.25
N ASN A 47 -1.72 -29.93 -6.46
CA ASN A 47 -1.96 -29.18 -7.69
C ASN A 47 -3.48 -29.06 -7.96
N PRO A 48 -3.92 -28.14 -8.85
CA PRO A 48 -5.33 -28.01 -9.24
C PRO A 48 -5.91 -29.31 -9.86
N ASP A 49 -5.06 -30.16 -10.43
CA ASP A 49 -5.43 -31.47 -10.99
C ASP A 49 -5.56 -32.58 -9.92
N GLY A 50 -5.27 -32.28 -8.66
CA GLY A 50 -5.34 -33.21 -7.53
C GLY A 50 -4.09 -34.07 -7.32
N THR A 51 -3.02 -33.87 -8.09
CA THR A 51 -1.73 -34.53 -7.86
C THR A 51 -0.98 -33.89 -6.69
N GLU A 52 -0.17 -34.66 -5.95
CA GLU A 52 0.67 -34.14 -4.87
C GLU A 52 1.70 -33.16 -5.44
N LYS A 53 1.69 -31.91 -4.95
CA LYS A 53 2.66 -30.87 -5.32
C LYS A 53 3.86 -30.91 -4.39
N ASN A 54 3.61 -30.93 -3.08
CA ASN A 54 4.67 -30.86 -2.06
C ASN A 54 4.19 -31.53 -0.77
N ARG A 55 5.16 -31.97 0.05
CA ARG A 55 4.93 -32.54 1.39
C ARG A 55 5.87 -31.88 2.38
N ARG A 56 5.31 -31.20 3.38
CA ARG A 56 6.05 -30.42 4.36
C ARG A 56 5.45 -30.52 5.76
N GLY A 57 6.21 -30.16 6.78
CA GLY A 57 5.71 -29.96 8.13
C GLY A 57 5.06 -28.58 8.28
N LEU A 58 3.95 -28.49 9.02
CA LEU A 58 3.26 -27.23 9.31
C LEU A 58 4.18 -26.28 10.10
N THR A 59 4.14 -24.99 9.74
CA THR A 59 4.79 -23.87 10.44
C THR A 59 3.74 -22.93 11.03
N TYR A 60 4.13 -21.91 11.80
CA TYR A 60 3.19 -20.99 12.42
C TYR A 60 2.36 -20.18 11.42
N SER A 61 2.89 -19.89 10.25
CA SER A 61 2.18 -19.18 9.17
C SER A 61 1.03 -19.98 8.54
N ASP A 62 0.97 -21.29 8.78
CA ASP A 62 -0.12 -22.16 8.33
C ASP A 62 -1.40 -22.06 9.16
N PHE A 63 -1.39 -21.29 10.24
CA PHE A 63 -2.48 -21.18 11.19
C PHE A 63 -3.18 -19.82 11.13
N ALA A 64 -4.51 -19.84 11.08
CA ALA A 64 -5.34 -18.67 11.27
C ALA A 64 -6.30 -18.85 12.45
N VAL A 65 -6.37 -17.82 13.33
CA VAL A 65 -7.36 -17.71 14.41
C VAL A 65 -8.31 -16.58 14.04
N LEU A 66 -9.54 -16.94 13.68
CA LEU A 66 -10.53 -16.02 13.11
C LEU A 66 -11.58 -15.64 14.17
N ILE A 67 -11.76 -14.35 14.34
CA ILE A 67 -12.72 -13.76 15.28
C ILE A 67 -13.71 -12.91 14.47
N ARG A 68 -15.01 -12.95 14.86
CA ARG A 68 -16.05 -12.13 14.21
C ARG A 68 -15.74 -10.63 14.23
N GLY A 69 -15.14 -10.15 15.30
CA GLY A 69 -14.71 -8.77 15.48
C GLY A 69 -13.88 -8.63 16.74
N ILE A 70 -12.77 -7.93 16.65
CA ILE A 70 -11.77 -7.81 17.71
C ILE A 70 -12.16 -6.75 18.73
N ARG A 71 -12.61 -5.56 18.28
CA ARG A 71 -12.89 -4.43 19.17
C ARG A 71 -13.99 -4.71 20.19
N SER A 72 -13.79 -4.22 21.41
CA SER A 72 -14.79 -4.19 22.48
C SER A 72 -15.20 -2.75 22.75
N GLN A 73 -16.51 -2.49 22.91
CA GLN A 73 -17.00 -1.15 23.30
C GLN A 73 -16.70 -0.81 24.77
N LYS A 74 -16.42 -1.82 25.59
CA LYS A 74 -16.09 -1.68 27.00
C LYS A 74 -15.09 -2.77 27.39
N GLY A 75 -13.89 -2.38 27.80
CA GLY A 75 -12.83 -3.30 28.24
C GLY A 75 -11.88 -3.74 27.15
N GLU A 76 -11.08 -4.74 27.43
CA GLU A 76 -10.05 -5.27 26.53
C GLU A 76 -10.61 -5.83 25.23
N ASN A 77 -9.81 -5.77 24.18
CA ASN A 77 -10.13 -6.38 22.89
C ASN A 77 -10.34 -7.90 23.02
N LYS A 78 -11.12 -8.46 22.11
CA LYS A 78 -11.56 -9.87 22.21
C LYS A 78 -10.47 -10.87 21.83
N ASP A 79 -9.41 -10.44 21.18
CA ASP A 79 -8.27 -11.27 20.80
C ASP A 79 -7.22 -11.41 21.92
N VAL A 80 -7.23 -10.51 22.90
CA VAL A 80 -6.17 -10.39 23.92
C VAL A 80 -5.88 -11.70 24.65
N GLN A 81 -6.90 -12.47 25.06
CA GLN A 81 -6.69 -13.74 25.74
C GLN A 81 -6.01 -14.76 24.83
N PHE A 82 -6.41 -14.84 23.56
CA PHE A 82 -5.80 -15.75 22.59
C PHE A 82 -4.35 -15.36 22.29
N VAL A 83 -4.09 -14.07 22.10
CA VAL A 83 -2.74 -13.54 21.87
C VAL A 83 -1.84 -13.79 23.08
N ASN A 84 -2.33 -13.52 24.31
CA ASN A 84 -1.55 -13.74 25.53
C ASN A 84 -1.23 -15.22 25.74
N ALA A 85 -2.19 -16.13 25.56
CA ALA A 85 -1.97 -17.57 25.66
C ALA A 85 -0.91 -18.08 24.66
N MET A 86 -0.90 -17.52 23.44
CA MET A 86 0.13 -17.85 22.46
C MET A 86 1.50 -17.29 22.85
N ARG A 87 1.56 -16.04 23.35
CA ARG A 87 2.82 -15.41 23.81
C ARG A 87 3.44 -16.16 24.98
N GLU A 88 2.62 -16.65 25.94
CA GLU A 88 3.09 -17.48 27.06
C GLU A 88 3.77 -18.78 26.60
N LEU A 89 3.34 -19.33 25.46
CA LEU A 89 3.96 -20.50 24.85
C LEU A 89 5.08 -20.17 23.85
N ASN A 90 5.50 -18.89 23.76
CA ASN A 90 6.47 -18.37 22.78
C ASN A 90 6.05 -18.67 21.33
N ILE A 91 4.77 -18.61 21.02
CA ILE A 91 4.25 -18.72 19.65
C ILE A 91 4.26 -17.34 19.03
N PRO A 92 4.93 -17.14 17.90
CA PRO A 92 4.90 -15.87 17.19
C PRO A 92 3.49 -15.60 16.66
N VAL A 93 2.97 -14.40 16.90
CA VAL A 93 1.60 -14.00 16.54
C VAL A 93 1.62 -12.73 15.73
N LYS A 94 0.87 -12.74 14.64
CA LYS A 94 0.55 -11.59 13.83
C LYS A 94 -0.93 -11.25 14.08
N THR A 95 -1.20 -10.06 14.63
CA THR A 95 -2.56 -9.62 14.91
C THR A 95 -2.99 -8.53 13.95
N SER A 96 -4.17 -8.67 13.37
CA SER A 96 -4.76 -7.62 12.52
C SER A 96 -5.55 -6.56 13.30
N GLY A 97 -5.40 -6.51 14.62
CA GLY A 97 -6.26 -5.72 15.49
C GLY A 97 -5.64 -5.25 16.80
N GLU A 98 -4.31 -5.28 16.95
CA GLU A 98 -3.70 -4.57 18.09
C GLU A 98 -4.00 -3.09 17.93
N GLY A 99 -4.85 -2.57 18.81
CA GLY A 99 -5.37 -1.21 18.98
C GLY A 99 -5.15 -0.29 17.78
N GLY A 100 -6.10 0.50 17.36
CA GLY A 100 -5.89 1.36 16.18
C GLY A 100 -4.53 2.06 16.29
N ILE A 101 -3.89 2.37 15.20
CA ILE A 101 -2.58 3.05 15.16
C ILE A 101 -2.51 4.22 16.17
N PHE A 102 -3.66 4.85 16.41
CA PHE A 102 -3.82 5.97 17.34
C PHE A 102 -3.76 5.59 18.83
N ASP A 103 -3.77 4.31 19.17
CA ASP A 103 -3.52 3.82 20.53
C ASP A 103 -2.03 3.60 20.81
N ARG A 104 -1.19 3.71 19.76
CA ARG A 104 0.25 3.48 19.85
C ARG A 104 1.01 4.75 20.24
N PRO A 105 2.04 4.64 21.10
CA PRO A 105 2.72 5.80 21.68
C PRO A 105 3.27 6.80 20.66
N TYR A 106 3.82 6.29 19.55
CA TYR A 106 4.41 7.12 18.49
C TYR A 106 3.36 7.98 17.78
N ALA A 107 2.24 7.38 17.39
CA ALA A 107 1.14 8.08 16.73
C ALA A 107 0.45 9.06 17.69
N GLN A 108 0.24 8.68 18.96
CA GLN A 108 -0.30 9.58 19.99
C GLN A 108 0.61 10.80 20.22
N CYS A 109 1.92 10.61 20.22
CA CYS A 109 2.87 11.70 20.35
C CYS A 109 2.72 12.69 19.19
N ILE A 110 2.71 12.21 17.94
CA ILE A 110 2.53 13.08 16.76
C ILE A 110 1.18 13.79 16.80
N LEU A 111 0.10 13.09 17.12
CA LEU A 111 -1.23 13.68 17.21
C LEU A 111 -1.29 14.76 18.31
N SER A 112 -0.66 14.54 19.47
CA SER A 112 -0.56 15.53 20.54
C SER A 112 0.21 16.77 20.12
N ILE A 113 1.27 16.62 19.32
CA ILE A 113 2.01 17.76 18.74
C ILE A 113 1.10 18.53 17.77
N MET A 114 0.35 17.82 16.92
CA MET A 114 -0.59 18.45 15.99
C MET A 114 -1.70 19.22 16.70
N GLU A 115 -2.18 18.71 17.83
CA GLU A 115 -3.19 19.38 18.67
C GLU A 115 -2.76 20.75 19.19
N LEU A 116 -1.47 20.98 19.44
CA LEU A 116 -0.95 22.29 19.87
C LEU A 116 -1.23 23.39 18.83
N LEU A 117 -1.47 23.02 17.57
CA LEU A 117 -1.76 23.94 16.47
C LEU A 117 -3.26 24.11 16.18
N ARG A 118 -4.16 23.47 16.95
CA ARG A 118 -5.61 23.51 16.71
C ARG A 118 -6.24 24.90 16.88
N ASN A 119 -5.71 25.69 17.80
CA ASN A 119 -6.31 26.96 18.20
C ASN A 119 -5.55 28.18 17.64
N GLY A 120 -6.29 29.12 17.01
CA GLY A 120 -5.76 30.34 16.41
C GLY A 120 -5.25 31.40 17.40
N THR A 121 -5.16 31.11 18.70
CA THR A 121 -4.73 32.04 19.74
C THR A 121 -3.19 32.12 19.93
N GLY A 122 -2.44 31.42 19.11
CA GLY A 122 -0.99 31.27 19.21
C GLY A 122 -0.58 29.92 19.79
N VAL A 123 0.63 29.48 19.48
CA VAL A 123 1.23 28.31 20.16
C VAL A 123 1.54 28.68 21.58
N ASN A 124 0.80 28.09 22.51
CA ASN A 124 1.12 28.29 23.93
C ASN A 124 2.47 27.63 24.25
N ARG A 125 3.46 28.45 24.54
CA ARG A 125 4.84 28.01 24.80
C ARG A 125 4.91 27.02 25.98
N ILE A 126 4.09 27.23 27.01
CA ILE A 126 4.07 26.37 28.22
C ILE A 126 3.56 25.01 27.85
N ASP A 127 2.45 24.93 27.10
CA ASP A 127 1.86 23.64 26.65
C ASP A 127 2.78 22.91 25.66
N ALA A 128 3.41 23.64 24.74
CA ALA A 128 4.38 23.07 23.79
C ALA A 128 5.64 22.55 24.51
N GLU A 129 6.13 23.25 25.54
CA GLU A 129 7.28 22.84 26.37
C GLU A 129 6.92 21.63 27.24
N LYS A 130 5.72 21.60 27.80
CA LYS A 130 5.19 20.45 28.53
C LYS A 130 5.06 19.23 27.62
N CYS A 131 4.45 19.37 26.44
CA CYS A 131 4.36 18.31 25.43
C CYS A 131 5.75 17.78 25.06
N PHE A 132 6.72 18.65 24.81
CA PHE A 132 8.09 18.26 24.50
C PHE A 132 8.74 17.43 25.62
N ASN A 133 8.67 17.90 26.87
CA ASN A 133 9.35 17.26 27.99
C ASN A 133 8.64 15.97 28.46
N GLU A 134 7.29 15.94 28.44
CA GLU A 134 6.52 14.84 29.02
C GLU A 134 6.13 13.75 28.00
N LEU A 135 6.01 14.09 26.71
CA LEU A 135 5.60 13.16 25.66
C LEU A 135 6.68 12.91 24.62
N VAL A 136 7.35 13.98 24.11
CA VAL A 136 8.32 13.84 23.03
C VAL A 136 9.62 13.19 23.52
N LEU A 137 10.28 13.77 24.54
CA LEU A 137 11.57 13.26 25.01
C LEU A 137 11.57 11.80 25.49
N PRO A 138 10.53 11.29 26.19
CA PRO A 138 10.49 9.89 26.56
C PRO A 138 10.43 8.91 25.37
N ILE A 139 9.86 9.36 24.26
CA ILE A 139 9.69 8.55 23.03
C ILE A 139 10.84 8.79 22.05
N PHE A 140 11.28 10.05 21.92
CA PHE A 140 12.35 10.50 21.02
C PHE A 140 13.45 11.22 21.83
N PRO A 141 14.35 10.50 22.51
CA PRO A 141 15.37 11.09 23.39
C PRO A 141 16.34 12.07 22.70
N GLU A 142 16.53 11.89 21.39
CA GLU A 142 17.44 12.68 20.57
C GLU A 142 16.74 13.86 19.85
N ALA A 143 15.50 14.17 20.22
CA ALA A 143 14.74 15.26 19.60
C ALA A 143 15.39 16.63 19.84
N ASP A 144 15.45 17.47 18.80
CA ASP A 144 15.99 18.82 18.85
C ASP A 144 14.88 19.82 19.26
N LYS A 145 14.96 20.32 20.49
CA LYS A 145 14.00 21.27 21.05
C LYS A 145 13.86 22.54 20.21
N ASN A 146 14.97 23.05 19.65
CA ASN A 146 14.93 24.28 18.87
C ASN A 146 14.25 24.08 17.52
N LYS A 147 14.56 22.97 16.83
CA LYS A 147 13.89 22.60 15.60
C LYS A 147 12.41 22.36 15.85
N TYR A 148 12.04 21.66 16.92
CA TYR A 148 10.65 21.42 17.29
C TYR A 148 9.85 22.73 17.43
N PHE A 149 10.33 23.69 18.20
CA PHE A 149 9.66 24.99 18.34
C PHE A 149 9.60 25.77 17.03
N LYS A 150 10.65 25.69 16.21
CA LYS A 150 10.69 26.35 14.89
C LYS A 150 9.61 25.78 13.98
N VAL A 151 9.46 24.46 13.94
CA VAL A 151 8.42 23.76 13.13
C VAL A 151 7.04 24.19 13.60
N LEU A 152 6.76 24.19 14.90
CA LEU A 152 5.47 24.62 15.44
C LEU A 152 5.15 26.08 15.08
N GLN A 153 6.10 26.99 15.19
CA GLN A 153 5.90 28.39 14.85
C GLN A 153 5.66 28.62 13.38
N GLU A 154 6.40 27.92 12.52
CA GLU A 154 6.24 27.98 11.07
C GLU A 154 4.86 27.46 10.65
N TRP A 155 4.45 26.31 11.19
CA TRP A 155 3.16 25.70 10.86
C TRP A 155 1.99 26.50 11.42
N TYR A 156 2.10 27.05 12.62
CA TYR A 156 1.09 27.98 13.13
C TYR A 156 0.90 29.18 12.16
N SER A 157 2.01 29.77 11.71
CA SER A 157 1.95 30.85 10.74
C SER A 157 1.35 30.44 9.41
N ASN A 158 1.58 29.21 8.95
CA ASN A 158 1.02 28.71 7.70
C ASN A 158 -0.49 28.44 7.80
N ILE A 159 -0.96 27.91 8.94
CA ILE A 159 -2.37 27.61 9.18
C ILE A 159 -3.19 28.89 9.33
N TYR A 160 -2.71 29.85 10.12
CA TYR A 160 -3.46 31.05 10.52
C TYR A 160 -3.01 32.33 9.82
N ALA A 161 -2.25 32.21 8.71
CA ALA A 161 -1.83 33.39 7.94
C ALA A 161 -3.04 34.16 7.41
N PRO A 162 -3.03 35.51 7.45
CA PRO A 162 -4.11 36.31 6.85
C PRO A 162 -4.28 35.99 5.37
N THR A 163 -5.52 35.86 4.93
CA THR A 163 -5.93 35.47 3.57
C THR A 163 -5.46 36.43 2.46
N THR A 164 -4.84 37.55 2.78
CA THR A 164 -4.36 38.57 1.83
C THR A 164 -2.98 38.32 1.26
N SER A 165 -2.15 37.50 1.92
CA SER A 165 -0.86 37.07 1.38
C SER A 165 -0.97 35.65 0.89
N ALA A 166 -0.50 35.40 -0.32
CA ALA A 166 -0.47 34.14 -1.06
C ALA A 166 -0.95 32.93 -0.26
N ARG A 167 -2.13 32.40 -0.59
CA ARG A 167 -2.79 31.26 0.06
C ARG A 167 -1.77 30.17 0.35
N ARG A 168 -1.29 30.11 1.56
CA ARG A 168 -0.32 29.10 1.98
C ARG A 168 -1.05 27.77 2.06
N LYS A 169 -0.53 26.80 1.37
CA LYS A 169 -1.11 25.46 1.36
C LYS A 169 -0.60 24.72 2.58
N VAL A 170 -1.52 24.19 3.37
CA VAL A 170 -1.20 23.37 4.52
C VAL A 170 -1.27 21.91 4.07
N TYR A 171 -0.12 21.28 3.95
CA TYR A 171 0.00 19.85 3.64
C TYR A 171 0.49 19.12 4.90
N PRO A 172 -0.38 18.38 5.60
CA PRO A 172 -0.01 17.65 6.80
C PRO A 172 1.16 16.68 6.60
N GLN A 173 1.29 16.11 5.39
CA GLN A 173 2.44 15.27 5.05
C GLN A 173 3.77 16.02 5.18
N ASN A 174 3.82 17.26 4.72
CA ASN A 174 5.03 18.09 4.84
C ASN A 174 5.34 18.43 6.31
N PHE A 175 4.31 18.55 7.15
CA PHE A 175 4.49 18.69 8.59
C PHE A 175 5.15 17.46 9.20
N LEU A 176 4.72 16.24 8.81
CA LEU A 176 5.34 15.01 9.28
C LEU A 176 6.82 14.93 8.90
N HIS A 177 7.19 15.32 7.68
CA HIS A 177 8.59 15.34 7.25
C HIS A 177 9.44 16.33 8.04
N GLN A 178 8.91 17.52 8.32
CA GLN A 178 9.60 18.51 9.16
C GLN A 178 9.70 18.05 10.62
N LEU A 179 8.65 17.41 11.16
CA LEU A 179 8.70 16.79 12.48
C LEU A 179 9.71 15.64 12.53
N ALA A 180 9.81 14.82 11.50
CA ALA A 180 10.77 13.72 11.42
C ALA A 180 12.22 14.23 11.61
N ASP A 181 12.57 15.37 11.01
CA ASP A 181 13.87 16.01 11.23
C ASP A 181 14.00 16.60 12.66
N ALA A 182 12.97 17.27 13.16
CA ALA A 182 12.99 17.85 14.51
C ALA A 182 13.03 16.80 15.63
N LEU A 183 12.32 15.68 15.45
CA LEU A 183 12.31 14.55 16.38
C LEU A 183 13.51 13.63 16.21
N ASN A 184 14.35 13.88 15.21
CA ASN A 184 15.52 13.08 14.87
C ASN A 184 15.20 11.59 14.65
N LEU A 185 14.16 11.31 13.84
CA LEU A 185 13.65 9.94 13.62
C LEU A 185 14.71 8.99 13.05
N ARG A 186 15.72 9.51 12.36
CA ARG A 186 16.87 8.70 11.88
C ARG A 186 17.63 7.98 13.01
N THR A 187 17.41 8.37 14.27
CA THR A 187 18.05 7.77 15.42
C THR A 187 17.22 6.66 16.09
N VAL A 188 15.97 6.51 15.66
CA VAL A 188 15.05 5.50 16.19
C VAL A 188 15.44 4.14 15.63
N ASN A 189 15.81 3.20 16.51
CA ASN A 189 16.21 1.83 16.13
C ASN A 189 15.05 0.82 16.23
N ASP A 190 13.88 1.26 16.63
CA ASP A 190 12.68 0.43 16.73
C ASP A 190 11.98 0.37 15.37
N GLU A 191 12.02 -0.78 14.71
CA GLU A 191 11.32 -1.00 13.44
C GLU A 191 9.80 -0.87 13.57
N THR A 192 9.25 -1.25 14.73
CA THR A 192 7.82 -1.10 15.01
C THR A 192 7.42 0.36 15.02
N ALA A 193 8.25 1.21 15.64
CA ALA A 193 8.05 2.66 15.63
C ALA A 193 8.04 3.25 14.22
N LEU A 194 9.03 2.86 13.41
CA LEU A 194 9.13 3.35 12.03
C LEU A 194 7.94 2.89 11.19
N ARG A 195 7.48 1.65 11.39
CA ARG A 195 6.28 1.14 10.73
C ARG A 195 5.02 1.90 11.15
N ASP A 196 4.83 2.13 12.45
CA ASP A 196 3.68 2.86 12.98
C ASP A 196 3.61 4.29 12.43
N LEU A 197 4.74 4.97 12.34
CA LEU A 197 4.84 6.30 11.76
C LEU A 197 4.61 6.29 10.24
N GLY A 198 5.04 5.25 9.54
CA GLY A 198 4.75 5.05 8.12
C GLY A 198 3.26 4.87 7.87
N LEU A 199 2.59 4.03 8.64
CA LEU A 199 1.13 3.86 8.60
C LEU A 199 0.39 5.17 8.93
N PHE A 200 0.89 5.94 9.88
CA PHE A 200 0.35 7.28 10.18
C PHE A 200 0.48 8.22 8.97
N SER A 201 1.63 8.18 8.27
CA SER A 201 1.86 8.92 7.04
C SER A 201 0.86 8.53 5.92
N ASP A 202 0.52 7.26 5.80
CA ASP A 202 -0.44 6.78 4.80
C ASP A 202 -1.87 7.25 5.10
N ILE A 203 -2.27 7.25 6.37
CA ILE A 203 -3.56 7.85 6.78
C ILE A 203 -3.60 9.35 6.47
N ILE A 204 -2.52 10.08 6.72
CA ILE A 204 -2.43 11.52 6.41
C ILE A 204 -2.60 11.76 4.90
N LYS A 205 -2.04 10.91 4.05
CA LYS A 205 -2.23 11.00 2.60
C LYS A 205 -3.70 10.86 2.20
N ASP A 206 -4.41 9.90 2.78
CA ASP A 206 -5.83 9.70 2.52
C ASP A 206 -6.66 10.93 2.95
N VAL A 207 -6.30 11.50 4.09
CA VAL A 207 -6.91 12.77 4.56
C VAL A 207 -6.64 13.90 3.58
N GLU A 208 -5.41 14.06 3.11
CA GLU A 208 -5.04 15.10 2.13
C GLU A 208 -5.79 14.97 0.80
N GLN A 209 -6.07 13.73 0.38
CA GLN A 209 -6.84 13.48 -0.83
C GLN A 209 -8.35 13.78 -0.66
N THR A 210 -8.86 13.66 0.56
CA THR A 210 -10.29 13.80 0.87
C THR A 210 -10.64 15.25 1.22
N TYR A 211 -9.84 15.90 2.06
CA TYR A 211 -10.12 17.23 2.57
C TYR A 211 -9.42 18.31 1.74
N VAL A 212 -10.06 18.72 0.66
CA VAL A 212 -9.58 19.78 -0.23
C VAL A 212 -10.34 21.07 0.08
N SER A 213 -9.71 22.02 0.78
CA SER A 213 -10.27 23.35 1.07
C SER A 213 -9.27 24.46 0.79
N ILE A 214 -9.80 25.63 0.43
CA ILE A 214 -9.03 26.86 0.27
C ILE A 214 -8.63 27.43 1.64
N ASP A 215 -9.49 27.24 2.63
CA ASP A 215 -9.29 27.73 4.00
C ASP A 215 -8.34 26.77 4.75
N SER A 216 -7.15 27.27 5.06
CA SER A 216 -6.12 26.47 5.72
C SER A 216 -6.46 26.10 7.16
N GLU A 217 -7.12 27.03 7.90
CA GLU A 217 -7.55 26.80 9.27
C GLU A 217 -8.65 25.74 9.31
N TRP A 218 -9.67 25.88 8.49
CA TRP A 218 -10.76 24.91 8.41
C TRP A 218 -10.24 23.54 8.01
N ARG A 219 -9.40 23.46 6.97
CA ARG A 219 -8.79 22.21 6.51
C ARG A 219 -8.00 21.52 7.61
N TYR A 220 -7.18 22.25 8.36
CA TYR A 220 -6.38 21.68 9.43
C TYR A 220 -7.25 21.16 10.59
N ARG A 221 -8.28 21.91 10.98
CA ARG A 221 -9.21 21.51 12.04
C ARG A 221 -10.03 20.28 11.67
N GLU A 222 -10.55 20.21 10.44
CA GLU A 222 -11.28 19.04 9.96
C GLU A 222 -10.40 17.80 9.86
N MET A 223 -9.15 17.96 9.47
CA MET A 223 -8.17 16.88 9.51
C MET A 223 -7.98 16.34 10.94
N LEU A 224 -7.77 17.22 11.92
CA LEU A 224 -7.65 16.79 13.31
C LEU A 224 -8.91 16.10 13.82
N ASN A 225 -10.09 16.66 13.53
CA ASN A 225 -11.38 16.01 13.85
C ASN A 225 -11.50 14.62 13.25
N PHE A 226 -11.04 14.45 12.00
CA PHE A 226 -11.02 13.14 11.34
C PHE A 226 -10.08 12.18 12.08
N LEU A 227 -8.85 12.60 12.35
CA LEU A 227 -7.85 11.76 13.04
C LEU A 227 -8.33 11.34 14.44
N GLU A 228 -8.98 12.22 15.19
CA GLU A 228 -9.47 11.91 16.52
C GLU A 228 -10.69 11.00 16.53
N ASN A 229 -11.63 11.18 15.63
CA ASN A 229 -12.94 10.56 15.72
C ASN A 229 -13.18 9.43 14.72
N ILE A 230 -12.64 9.54 13.52
CA ILE A 230 -12.90 8.60 12.42
C ILE A 230 -11.75 7.63 12.25
N ALA A 231 -10.53 8.13 12.29
CA ALA A 231 -9.35 7.31 12.06
C ALA A 231 -9.12 6.27 13.18
N GLN A 232 -9.67 6.48 14.38
CA GLN A 232 -9.70 5.45 15.43
C GLN A 232 -10.42 4.17 14.98
N ASN A 233 -11.32 4.28 14.00
CA ASN A 233 -12.04 3.15 13.41
C ASN A 233 -11.41 2.69 12.09
N TYR A 234 -10.34 3.35 11.64
CA TYR A 234 -9.62 2.98 10.43
C TYR A 234 -8.90 1.64 10.70
N GLU A 235 -9.48 0.58 10.20
CA GLU A 235 -8.78 -0.69 10.10
C GLU A 235 -7.78 -0.54 8.96
N LEU A 236 -6.54 -0.29 9.29
CA LEU A 236 -5.46 -0.35 8.31
C LEU A 236 -5.45 -1.77 7.74
N ASP A 237 -5.73 -1.89 6.48
CA ASP A 237 -5.31 -3.04 5.73
C ASP A 237 -3.77 -3.03 5.81
N SER A 238 -3.26 -3.79 6.76
CA SER A 238 -1.83 -4.01 6.82
C SER A 238 -1.43 -4.56 5.46
N VAL A 239 -0.62 -3.80 4.73
CA VAL A 239 0.01 -4.27 3.49
C VAL A 239 1.03 -5.34 3.89
N ASP A 240 0.51 -6.50 4.27
CA ASP A 240 1.28 -7.66 4.71
C ASP A 240 1.80 -8.49 3.54
N TYR A 241 2.01 -7.84 2.38
CA TYR A 241 2.42 -8.55 1.17
C TYR A 241 3.85 -9.09 1.18
N ILE A 242 4.71 -8.63 2.09
CA ILE A 242 6.14 -8.98 2.00
C ILE A 242 6.70 -9.62 3.26
N SER A 243 6.11 -9.43 4.42
CA SER A 243 6.61 -10.08 5.65
C SER A 243 6.16 -11.53 5.71
N LYS A 244 6.97 -12.45 5.20
CA LYS A 244 6.86 -13.90 5.41
C LYS A 244 7.28 -14.30 6.84
N VAL A 245 6.84 -13.52 7.83
CA VAL A 245 7.10 -13.88 9.23
C VAL A 245 6.34 -15.17 9.53
N ASP A 246 7.06 -16.21 9.92
CA ASP A 246 6.45 -17.45 10.37
C ASP A 246 5.71 -17.22 11.70
N ALA A 247 4.45 -16.77 11.62
CA ALA A 247 3.61 -16.38 12.74
C ALA A 247 2.14 -16.76 12.51
N VAL A 248 1.45 -17.08 13.60
CA VAL A 248 0.00 -17.37 13.58
C VAL A 248 -0.77 -16.08 13.26
N ASN A 249 -1.67 -16.14 12.28
CA ASN A 249 -2.51 -15.02 11.91
C ASN A 249 -3.77 -14.94 12.80
N VAL A 250 -3.84 -13.96 13.70
CA VAL A 250 -5.05 -13.66 14.50
C VAL A 250 -5.77 -12.49 13.87
N SER A 251 -6.93 -12.74 13.27
CA SER A 251 -7.58 -11.75 12.39
C SER A 251 -9.10 -11.78 12.48
N THR A 252 -9.73 -10.72 11.94
CA THR A 252 -11.18 -10.77 11.67
C THR A 252 -11.44 -11.56 10.38
N ILE A 253 -12.64 -12.15 10.32
CA ILE A 253 -13.05 -12.97 9.16
C ILE A 253 -13.04 -12.15 7.85
N HIS A 254 -13.35 -10.85 7.93
CA HIS A 254 -13.36 -9.99 6.75
C HIS A 254 -11.99 -9.85 6.07
N LYS A 255 -10.93 -9.76 6.87
CA LYS A 255 -9.57 -9.56 6.39
C LYS A 255 -8.94 -10.78 5.72
N VAL A 256 -9.46 -11.97 6.00
CA VAL A 256 -8.97 -13.20 5.40
C VAL A 256 -9.78 -13.64 4.18
N LYS A 257 -10.63 -12.77 3.65
CA LYS A 257 -11.38 -13.07 2.43
C LYS A 257 -10.41 -13.21 1.25
N GLY A 258 -10.40 -14.39 0.61
CA GLY A 258 -9.49 -14.73 -0.49
C GLY A 258 -8.24 -15.50 -0.05
N LEU A 259 -7.90 -15.49 1.24
CA LEU A 259 -6.79 -16.27 1.78
C LEU A 259 -7.27 -17.66 2.22
N GLU A 260 -6.38 -18.65 2.18
CA GLU A 260 -6.65 -20.02 2.65
C GLU A 260 -5.49 -20.49 3.54
N TYR A 261 -5.82 -21.28 4.57
CA TYR A 261 -4.86 -21.76 5.55
C TYR A 261 -5.02 -23.25 5.79
N PRO A 262 -3.94 -24.03 5.89
CA PRO A 262 -4.01 -25.44 6.25
C PRO A 262 -4.83 -25.71 7.51
N VAL A 263 -4.76 -24.81 8.50
CA VAL A 263 -5.44 -24.94 9.80
C VAL A 263 -6.14 -23.64 10.19
N VAL A 264 -7.43 -23.70 10.41
CA VAL A 264 -8.24 -22.56 10.82
C VAL A 264 -8.95 -22.83 12.14
N PHE A 265 -8.83 -21.88 13.06
CA PHE A 265 -9.63 -21.81 14.30
C PHE A 265 -10.64 -20.67 14.17
N VAL A 266 -11.94 -20.98 14.22
CA VAL A 266 -12.99 -19.96 14.31
C VAL A 266 -13.42 -19.92 15.77
N VAL A 267 -13.01 -18.89 16.49
CA VAL A 267 -13.15 -18.80 17.94
C VAL A 267 -14.25 -17.84 18.38
N ASP A 268 -14.58 -17.88 19.69
CA ASP A 268 -15.63 -17.02 20.28
C ASP A 268 -17.02 -17.24 19.66
N LEU A 269 -17.33 -18.50 19.25
CA LEU A 269 -18.61 -18.89 18.63
C LEU A 269 -19.73 -18.98 19.64
N VAL A 270 -20.10 -17.83 20.20
CA VAL A 270 -21.15 -17.72 21.21
C VAL A 270 -22.34 -16.88 20.72
N ASN A 271 -23.53 -17.20 21.21
CA ASN A 271 -24.75 -16.48 20.87
C ASN A 271 -24.64 -14.98 21.17
N GLN A 272 -25.19 -14.15 20.32
CA GLN A 272 -25.15 -12.69 20.33
C GLN A 272 -23.75 -12.05 20.06
N ARG A 273 -22.73 -12.86 19.74
CA ARG A 273 -21.45 -12.40 19.21
C ARG A 273 -21.27 -12.84 17.78
N PHE A 274 -21.53 -14.10 17.51
CA PHE A 274 -21.56 -14.62 16.16
C PHE A 274 -22.70 -15.63 16.02
N PRO A 275 -23.83 -15.24 15.39
CA PRO A 275 -24.13 -13.93 14.78
C PRO A 275 -24.20 -12.79 15.81
N GLY A 276 -23.80 -11.59 15.36
CA GLY A 276 -23.89 -10.37 16.15
C GLY A 276 -25.35 -9.98 16.47
N LYS A 277 -25.56 -9.16 17.52
CA LYS A 277 -26.88 -8.64 17.83
C LYS A 277 -27.50 -7.89 16.67
N ARG A 278 -28.80 -8.05 16.42
CA ARG A 278 -29.56 -7.21 15.47
C ARG A 278 -29.44 -5.75 15.92
N GLY A 279 -28.74 -4.93 15.14
CA GLY A 279 -28.74 -3.48 15.28
C GLY A 279 -29.71 -2.88 14.27
N GLN A 280 -30.41 -1.79 14.65
CA GLN A 280 -31.06 -0.95 13.66
C GLN A 280 -30.02 -0.33 12.76
N TYR A 281 -30.37 -0.09 11.50
CA TYR A 281 -29.55 0.70 10.59
C TYR A 281 -29.33 2.11 11.19
N ASN A 282 -28.08 2.43 11.48
CA ASN A 282 -27.68 3.75 11.96
C ASN A 282 -26.84 4.47 10.88
N GLY A 283 -27.25 4.33 9.60
CA GLY A 283 -26.57 5.01 8.50
C GLY A 283 -26.80 6.52 8.54
N ILE A 284 -25.85 7.24 7.98
CA ILE A 284 -25.89 8.71 7.83
C ILE A 284 -26.98 9.15 6.83
N LEU A 285 -27.29 8.28 5.86
CA LEU A 285 -28.30 8.56 4.83
C LEU A 285 -29.67 8.00 5.25
N PRO A 286 -30.77 8.75 5.11
CA PRO A 286 -32.14 8.23 5.27
C PRO A 286 -32.40 7.04 4.34
N GLU A 287 -33.19 6.06 4.82
CA GLU A 287 -33.52 4.86 4.04
C GLU A 287 -34.18 5.18 2.71
N GLU A 288 -34.94 6.26 2.65
CA GLU A 288 -35.65 6.73 1.45
C GLU A 288 -34.67 7.09 0.30
N LEU A 289 -33.44 7.47 0.62
CA LEU A 289 -32.40 7.75 -0.36
C LEU A 289 -31.67 6.50 -0.84
N MET A 290 -31.94 5.36 -0.22
CA MET A 290 -31.23 4.10 -0.49
C MET A 290 -32.14 3.00 -1.06
N THR A 291 -33.34 3.32 -1.49
CA THR A 291 -34.34 2.37 -2.00
C THR A 291 -33.75 1.41 -3.03
N ASN A 292 -33.02 1.89 -4.01
CA ASN A 292 -32.36 1.04 -5.01
C ASN A 292 -31.31 0.07 -4.44
N ALA A 293 -30.62 0.43 -3.37
CA ALA A 293 -29.64 -0.43 -2.71
C ALA A 293 -30.37 -1.48 -1.84
N ILE A 294 -31.42 -1.09 -1.17
CA ILE A 294 -32.29 -1.95 -0.36
C ILE A 294 -33.00 -2.97 -1.25
N ASP A 295 -33.56 -2.55 -2.37
CA ASP A 295 -34.24 -3.42 -3.34
C ASP A 295 -33.28 -4.44 -3.98
N ARG A 296 -32.01 -4.14 -4.09
CA ARG A 296 -30.96 -5.07 -4.51
C ARG A 296 -30.47 -6.00 -3.38
N GLY A 297 -31.09 -5.93 -2.19
CA GLY A 297 -30.74 -6.71 -1.01
C GLY A 297 -29.54 -6.20 -0.21
N ALA A 298 -29.00 -5.01 -0.56
CA ALA A 298 -28.02 -4.35 0.31
C ALA A 298 -28.76 -3.90 1.60
N TYR A 299 -28.16 -4.12 2.75
CA TYR A 299 -28.71 -3.80 4.09
C TYR A 299 -29.96 -4.61 4.52
N GLY A 300 -30.46 -5.55 3.72
CA GLY A 300 -31.78 -6.14 3.94
C GLY A 300 -31.85 -7.30 4.94
N ASN A 301 -30.80 -8.11 5.08
CA ASN A 301 -30.88 -9.30 5.96
C ASN A 301 -29.57 -9.62 6.66
N ARG A 302 -29.39 -9.01 7.83
CA ARG A 302 -28.19 -9.22 8.66
C ARG A 302 -27.96 -10.67 9.06
N ALA A 303 -29.00 -11.48 9.16
CA ALA A 303 -28.85 -12.91 9.46
C ALA A 303 -28.20 -13.65 8.29
N GLU A 304 -28.54 -13.29 7.05
CA GLU A 304 -27.89 -13.84 5.85
C GLU A 304 -26.46 -13.36 5.72
N ASP A 305 -26.17 -12.09 6.04
CA ASP A 305 -24.82 -11.55 6.01
C ASP A 305 -23.91 -12.24 7.05
N GLU A 306 -24.41 -12.45 8.27
CA GLU A 306 -23.69 -13.20 9.30
C GLU A 306 -23.50 -14.67 8.89
N ALA A 307 -24.47 -15.28 8.20
CA ALA A 307 -24.32 -16.63 7.66
C ALA A 307 -23.29 -16.68 6.53
N ARG A 308 -23.29 -15.70 5.62
CA ARG A 308 -22.25 -15.55 4.58
C ARG A 308 -20.86 -15.36 5.18
N LEU A 309 -20.78 -14.59 6.26
CA LEU A 309 -19.53 -14.37 6.98
C LEU A 309 -19.04 -15.66 7.65
N PHE A 310 -19.94 -16.42 8.29
CA PHE A 310 -19.61 -17.72 8.85
C PHE A 310 -19.16 -18.71 7.76
N TYR A 311 -19.87 -18.74 6.63
CA TYR A 311 -19.47 -19.51 5.46
C TYR A 311 -18.06 -19.11 4.99
N THR A 312 -17.78 -17.82 4.92
CA THR A 312 -16.44 -17.33 4.59
C THR A 312 -15.39 -17.87 5.56
N ALA A 313 -15.66 -17.81 6.85
CA ALA A 313 -14.71 -18.27 7.87
C ALA A 313 -14.37 -19.77 7.72
N ILE A 314 -15.39 -20.62 7.61
CA ILE A 314 -15.17 -22.07 7.53
C ILE A 314 -14.52 -22.52 6.22
N THR A 315 -14.74 -21.77 5.13
CA THR A 315 -14.11 -22.06 3.82
C THR A 315 -12.67 -21.55 3.71
N ARG A 316 -12.12 -20.95 4.76
CA ARG A 316 -10.70 -20.59 4.81
C ARG A 316 -9.80 -21.76 5.18
N ALA A 317 -10.37 -22.83 5.73
CA ALA A 317 -9.64 -24.03 6.11
C ALA A 317 -9.41 -24.95 4.89
N GLU A 318 -8.15 -25.19 4.56
CA GLU A 318 -7.78 -26.17 3.55
C GLU A 318 -7.94 -27.62 4.05
N ARG A 319 -7.66 -27.84 5.34
CA ARG A 319 -7.73 -29.19 5.91
C ARG A 319 -8.35 -29.24 7.31
N LEU A 320 -7.72 -28.60 8.31
CA LEU A 320 -8.15 -28.70 9.70
C LEU A 320 -9.00 -27.48 10.09
N LEU A 321 -10.22 -27.73 10.59
CA LEU A 321 -11.13 -26.71 11.04
C LEU A 321 -11.54 -26.94 12.50
N TYR A 322 -11.29 -25.94 13.34
CA TYR A 322 -11.68 -25.92 14.75
C TYR A 322 -12.71 -24.82 14.97
N LEU A 323 -13.89 -25.21 15.46
CA LEU A 323 -14.96 -24.31 15.87
C LEU A 323 -14.98 -24.30 17.40
N THR A 324 -14.73 -23.15 18.02
CA THR A 324 -14.60 -23.08 19.49
C THR A 324 -15.47 -21.99 20.10
N GLY A 325 -15.87 -22.19 21.33
CA GLY A 325 -16.60 -21.20 22.13
C GLY A 325 -16.56 -21.56 23.61
N SER A 326 -16.96 -20.61 24.47
CA SER A 326 -16.88 -20.76 25.90
C SER A 326 -18.10 -20.19 26.66
N GLU A 327 -18.38 -20.72 27.85
CA GLU A 327 -19.54 -20.37 28.64
C GLU A 327 -19.34 -19.07 29.44
N ILE A 328 -18.18 -18.89 30.05
CA ILE A 328 -17.86 -17.77 30.95
C ILE A 328 -16.84 -16.84 30.25
N HIS A 329 -17.16 -15.56 30.24
CA HIS A 329 -16.31 -14.53 29.63
C HIS A 329 -15.94 -13.47 30.67
N PRO A 330 -14.71 -12.94 30.65
CA PRO A 330 -14.26 -11.91 31.57
C PRO A 330 -15.19 -10.69 31.60
N GLY A 331 -15.47 -10.18 32.78
CA GLY A 331 -16.32 -9.00 33.00
C GLY A 331 -17.81 -9.19 32.72
N LEU A 332 -18.27 -10.38 32.34
CA LEU A 332 -19.69 -10.67 32.10
C LEU A 332 -20.28 -11.53 33.23
N LYS A 333 -21.40 -11.10 33.77
CA LYS A 333 -22.16 -11.85 34.83
C LYS A 333 -22.99 -12.99 34.24
N THR A 334 -23.31 -12.96 32.96
CA THR A 334 -24.21 -13.93 32.31
C THR A 334 -23.43 -14.96 31.52
N LYS A 335 -23.75 -16.23 31.72
CA LYS A 335 -23.21 -17.33 30.94
C LYS A 335 -23.62 -17.24 29.49
N LYS A 336 -22.69 -17.53 28.60
CA LYS A 336 -22.92 -17.59 27.16
C LYS A 336 -23.49 -18.92 26.73
N LYS A 337 -24.16 -18.93 25.57
CA LYS A 337 -24.67 -20.14 24.91
C LYS A 337 -23.97 -20.32 23.58
N HIS A 338 -24.01 -21.53 23.07
CA HIS A 338 -23.49 -21.82 21.71
C HIS A 338 -24.06 -20.86 20.68
N SER A 339 -23.24 -20.55 19.69
CA SER A 339 -23.68 -19.88 18.46
C SER A 339 -24.79 -20.71 17.80
N VAL A 340 -25.75 -20.05 17.17
CA VAL A 340 -26.77 -20.75 16.35
C VAL A 340 -26.12 -21.52 15.18
N PHE A 341 -24.96 -21.12 14.73
CA PHE A 341 -24.21 -21.80 13.67
C PHE A 341 -23.57 -23.12 14.10
N THR A 342 -23.39 -23.32 15.40
CA THR A 342 -22.75 -24.52 15.96
C THR A 342 -23.68 -25.32 16.90
N ALA A 343 -24.85 -24.76 17.26
CA ALA A 343 -25.78 -25.39 18.24
C ALA A 343 -26.33 -26.74 17.78
N ASP A 344 -26.54 -26.89 16.49
CA ASP A 344 -27.10 -28.10 15.87
C ASP A 344 -26.04 -29.08 15.36
N LEU A 345 -24.74 -28.70 15.46
CA LEU A 345 -23.62 -29.57 15.08
C LEU A 345 -23.37 -30.67 16.16
N LYS A 346 -24.41 -31.30 16.64
CA LYS A 346 -24.36 -32.36 17.65
C LYS A 346 -24.34 -33.75 16.98
N HIS A 347 -23.39 -34.01 16.13
CA HIS A 347 -23.36 -35.30 15.47
C HIS A 347 -22.23 -36.18 15.97
N SER A 348 -22.49 -37.47 16.03
CA SER A 348 -21.55 -38.54 16.35
C SER A 348 -20.29 -38.54 15.51
N ASP A 349 -20.33 -37.81 14.41
CA ASP A 349 -19.25 -37.76 13.41
C ASP A 349 -18.22 -36.64 13.63
N MET A 350 -18.50 -35.71 14.57
CA MET A 350 -17.58 -34.63 14.95
C MET A 350 -16.83 -34.98 16.23
N ARG A 351 -15.53 -34.63 16.26
CA ARG A 351 -14.76 -34.76 17.49
C ARG A 351 -15.11 -33.65 18.46
N TYR A 352 -15.59 -34.05 19.66
CA TYR A 352 -15.80 -33.15 20.81
C TYR A 352 -14.68 -33.25 21.84
N ASP A 353 -13.69 -34.10 21.60
CA ASP A 353 -12.61 -34.35 22.49
C ASP A 353 -11.62 -33.19 22.54
N THR A 354 -11.36 -32.69 23.74
CA THR A 354 -10.37 -31.64 24.02
C THR A 354 -8.95 -32.21 24.17
N SER A 355 -8.78 -33.54 24.05
CA SER A 355 -7.45 -34.14 24.08
C SER A 355 -6.56 -33.60 22.95
N LEU A 356 -5.30 -33.43 23.27
CA LEU A 356 -4.27 -33.09 22.28
C LEU A 356 -3.76 -34.41 21.68
N ASP A 357 -4.42 -34.87 20.61
CA ASP A 357 -3.90 -36.05 19.90
C ASP A 357 -2.49 -35.79 19.41
N ILE A 358 -1.61 -36.77 19.60
CA ILE A 358 -0.35 -36.82 18.88
C ILE A 358 -0.70 -37.26 17.47
N LEU A 359 -0.72 -36.33 16.53
CA LEU A 359 -0.84 -36.68 15.12
C LEU A 359 0.45 -37.37 14.71
N ALA A 360 0.31 -38.58 14.19
CA ALA A 360 1.43 -39.34 13.66
C ALA A 360 2.08 -38.59 12.50
N ASP A 361 3.35 -38.83 12.26
CA ASP A 361 4.17 -38.27 11.18
C ASP A 361 4.40 -36.76 11.27
N LYS A 362 5.34 -36.40 12.13
CA LYS A 362 5.95 -35.07 12.15
C LYS A 362 7.23 -35.09 11.32
N ILE A 363 7.34 -34.09 10.45
CA ILE A 363 8.52 -33.82 9.65
C ILE A 363 9.00 -32.39 9.92
N GLU A 364 10.14 -32.01 9.38
CA GLU A 364 10.67 -30.67 9.56
C GLU A 364 9.67 -29.60 9.13
N PRO A 365 9.37 -28.61 10.00
CA PRO A 365 8.53 -27.49 9.63
C PRO A 365 9.20 -26.67 8.52
N VAL A 366 8.50 -26.53 7.41
CA VAL A 366 8.97 -25.72 6.27
C VAL A 366 7.88 -24.76 5.90
N PRO A 367 8.15 -23.45 5.82
CA PRO A 367 7.17 -22.47 5.37
C PRO A 367 6.60 -22.85 4.00
N ARG A 368 5.34 -22.51 3.78
CA ARG A 368 4.72 -22.67 2.46
C ARG A 368 5.51 -21.84 1.46
N PHE A 369 6.08 -22.51 0.47
CA PHE A 369 6.49 -21.83 -0.74
C PHE A 369 5.21 -21.60 -1.53
N ASP A 370 4.59 -20.45 -1.33
CA ASP A 370 3.63 -20.00 -2.31
C ASP A 370 4.43 -19.71 -3.58
N ASP A 371 3.92 -20.16 -4.73
CA ASP A 371 4.30 -19.61 -6.03
C ASP A 371 3.73 -18.17 -6.06
N ASN A 372 4.15 -17.35 -5.11
CA ASN A 372 3.65 -16.00 -4.95
C ASN A 372 4.38 -15.17 -5.99
N GLU A 373 3.74 -15.07 -7.12
CA GLU A 373 3.99 -13.95 -7.99
C GLU A 373 3.89 -12.67 -7.14
N LEU A 374 4.97 -11.94 -7.05
CA LEU A 374 4.99 -10.62 -6.40
C LEU A 374 4.18 -9.66 -7.29
N PRO A 375 2.92 -9.33 -6.94
CA PRO A 375 2.21 -8.32 -7.69
C PRO A 375 2.89 -6.97 -7.44
N THR A 376 3.44 -6.38 -8.49
CA THR A 376 4.17 -5.14 -8.39
C THR A 376 3.97 -4.27 -9.63
N ASP A 377 4.39 -3.03 -9.57
CA ASP A 377 4.44 -2.12 -10.71
C ASP A 377 5.87 -1.65 -10.96
N PHE A 378 6.09 -1.04 -12.11
CA PHE A 378 7.40 -0.53 -12.47
C PHE A 378 7.91 0.53 -11.48
N SER A 379 7.02 1.35 -10.93
CA SER A 379 7.41 2.43 -9.98
C SER A 379 7.98 1.85 -8.70
N SER A 380 7.40 0.76 -8.21
CA SER A 380 7.88 0.02 -7.04
C SER A 380 9.25 -0.61 -7.29
N VAL A 381 9.43 -1.29 -8.44
CA VAL A 381 10.72 -1.86 -8.84
C VAL A 381 11.78 -0.75 -9.00
N LYS A 382 11.42 0.36 -9.64
CA LYS A 382 12.28 1.54 -9.78
C LYS A 382 12.72 2.09 -8.41
N SER A 383 11.79 2.19 -7.46
CA SER A 383 12.09 2.65 -6.10
C SER A 383 13.16 1.77 -5.43
N TYR A 384 13.06 0.43 -5.60
CA TYR A 384 14.07 -0.51 -5.10
C TYR A 384 15.41 -0.33 -5.80
N LEU A 385 15.43 -0.21 -7.12
CA LEU A 385 16.65 0.01 -7.90
C LEU A 385 17.35 1.33 -7.53
N THR A 386 16.58 2.36 -7.21
CA THR A 386 17.12 3.65 -6.76
C THR A 386 17.74 3.53 -5.37
N CYS A 387 17.00 2.98 -4.41
CA CYS A 387 17.48 2.70 -3.05
C CYS A 387 16.57 1.68 -2.37
N PRO A 388 17.05 0.45 -2.07
CA PRO A 388 16.23 -0.56 -1.39
C PRO A 388 15.63 -0.11 -0.07
N PHE A 389 16.34 0.70 0.71
CA PHE A 389 15.80 1.27 1.94
C PHE A 389 14.68 2.28 1.69
N MET A 390 14.75 3.07 0.63
CA MET A 390 13.66 3.95 0.19
C MET A 390 12.42 3.12 -0.17
N TYR A 391 12.59 2.02 -0.90
CA TYR A 391 11.52 1.07 -1.18
C TYR A 391 10.88 0.55 0.12
N LYS A 392 11.69 0.14 1.11
CA LYS A 392 11.21 -0.31 2.43
C LYS A 392 10.35 0.76 3.10
N LEU A 393 10.80 2.02 3.10
CA LEU A 393 10.03 3.12 3.69
C LEU A 393 8.71 3.36 2.96
N GLN A 394 8.72 3.39 1.62
CA GLN A 394 7.54 3.68 0.81
C GLN A 394 6.55 2.52 0.77
N ASN A 395 7.02 1.35 0.35
CA ASN A 395 6.15 0.24 -0.04
C ASN A 395 5.84 -0.72 1.13
N ILE A 396 6.74 -0.80 2.14
CA ILE A 396 6.55 -1.69 3.28
C ILE A 396 6.02 -0.94 4.50
N TYR A 397 6.57 0.24 4.80
CA TYR A 397 6.15 1.02 5.96
C TYR A 397 5.04 2.03 5.66
N GLY A 398 4.82 2.40 4.39
CA GLY A 398 3.75 3.31 3.98
C GLY A 398 4.09 4.80 4.09
N TYR A 399 5.38 5.16 4.20
CA TYR A 399 5.76 6.57 4.17
C TYR A 399 5.49 7.20 2.81
N ASN A 400 4.79 8.31 2.79
CA ASN A 400 4.53 9.07 1.59
C ASN A 400 5.48 10.26 1.47
N ALA A 401 5.82 10.61 0.24
CA ALA A 401 6.66 11.77 -0.07
C ALA A 401 5.99 13.08 0.30
N ALA A 402 6.78 14.13 0.50
CA ALA A 402 6.27 15.48 0.67
C ALA A 402 5.47 15.92 -0.56
N VAL A 403 4.37 16.64 -0.34
CA VAL A 403 3.50 17.10 -1.42
C VAL A 403 4.10 18.34 -2.09
N PRO A 404 4.46 18.28 -3.39
CA PRO A 404 4.96 19.43 -4.12
C PRO A 404 3.86 20.47 -4.40
N GLU A 405 4.26 21.72 -4.71
CA GLU A 405 3.30 22.80 -4.95
C GLU A 405 2.31 22.51 -6.08
N LEU A 406 2.76 21.88 -7.16
CA LEU A 406 1.93 21.51 -8.31
C LEU A 406 1.64 20.00 -8.31
N PHE A 407 1.22 19.46 -7.17
CA PHE A 407 0.88 18.05 -7.06
C PHE A 407 -0.21 17.64 -8.07
N GLY A 408 0.04 16.58 -8.82
CA GLY A 408 -0.87 16.08 -9.84
C GLY A 408 -0.69 16.72 -11.23
N PHE A 409 0.24 17.67 -11.41
CA PHE A 409 0.50 18.30 -12.71
C PHE A 409 0.87 17.26 -13.78
N GLY A 410 1.80 16.36 -13.48
CA GLY A 410 2.20 15.29 -14.40
C GLY A 410 1.02 14.40 -14.77
N GLN A 411 0.30 13.90 -13.78
CA GLN A 411 -0.85 13.04 -13.99
C GLN A 411 -1.94 13.70 -14.85
N THR A 412 -2.27 14.97 -14.55
CA THR A 412 -3.26 15.73 -15.34
C THR A 412 -2.79 15.92 -16.78
N THR A 413 -1.49 16.19 -16.99
CA THR A 413 -0.90 16.31 -18.32
C THR A 413 -1.02 15.02 -19.12
N HIS A 414 -0.73 13.86 -18.50
CA HIS A 414 -0.92 12.54 -19.12
C HIS A 414 -2.40 12.28 -19.44
N THR A 415 -3.32 12.56 -18.54
CA THR A 415 -4.75 12.38 -18.79
C THR A 415 -5.26 13.24 -19.97
N ILE A 416 -4.74 14.46 -20.13
CA ILE A 416 -5.08 15.32 -21.27
C ILE A 416 -4.53 14.73 -22.56
N LEU A 417 -3.29 14.23 -22.55
CA LEU A 417 -2.66 13.60 -23.69
C LEU A 417 -3.39 12.33 -24.12
N GLU A 418 -3.74 11.49 -23.17
CA GLU A 418 -4.58 10.29 -23.37
C GLU A 418 -5.89 10.66 -24.06
N ARG A 419 -6.63 11.66 -23.55
CA ARG A 419 -7.88 12.12 -24.17
C ARG A 419 -7.70 12.65 -25.58
N LEU A 420 -6.60 13.36 -25.85
CA LEU A 420 -6.24 13.78 -27.22
C LEU A 420 -6.06 12.60 -28.15
N HIS A 421 -5.27 11.59 -27.71
CA HIS A 421 -5.03 10.39 -28.51
C HIS A 421 -6.28 9.56 -28.72
N GLN A 422 -7.12 9.40 -27.70
CA GLN A 422 -8.38 8.65 -27.80
C GLN A 422 -9.36 9.27 -28.77
N LYS A 423 -9.48 10.60 -28.72
CA LYS A 423 -10.48 11.31 -29.52
C LYS A 423 -10.05 11.53 -30.97
N TYR A 424 -8.75 11.60 -31.26
CA TYR A 424 -8.22 11.98 -32.58
C TYR A 424 -7.28 10.92 -33.17
N LYS A 425 -7.65 9.62 -33.07
CA LYS A 425 -6.83 8.50 -33.57
C LYS A 425 -6.56 8.52 -35.08
N ASP A 426 -7.41 9.16 -35.87
CA ASP A 426 -7.36 9.10 -37.34
C ASP A 426 -7.16 10.48 -37.99
N ARG A 427 -7.02 11.53 -37.23
CA ARG A 427 -6.80 12.89 -37.73
C ARG A 427 -6.10 13.79 -36.71
N ILE A 428 -5.45 14.81 -37.23
CA ILE A 428 -4.78 15.81 -36.40
C ILE A 428 -5.83 16.74 -35.76
N PRO A 429 -5.81 16.98 -34.43
CA PRO A 429 -6.70 17.94 -33.78
C PRO A 429 -6.35 19.38 -34.15
N THR A 430 -7.37 20.23 -34.24
CA THR A 430 -7.20 21.68 -34.43
C THR A 430 -6.80 22.33 -33.09
N GLU A 431 -6.21 23.53 -33.15
CA GLU A 431 -5.83 24.31 -31.97
C GLU A 431 -7.03 24.53 -31.01
N LYS A 432 -8.21 24.80 -31.55
CA LYS A 432 -9.43 24.94 -30.77
C LYS A 432 -9.81 23.66 -30.04
N GLU A 433 -9.69 22.51 -30.68
CA GLU A 433 -10.01 21.22 -30.08
C GLU A 433 -9.01 20.84 -28.99
N ILE A 434 -7.74 21.20 -29.14
CA ILE A 434 -6.72 21.05 -28.09
C ILE A 434 -7.11 21.92 -26.89
N PHE A 435 -7.46 23.20 -27.15
CA PHE A 435 -7.88 24.12 -26.10
C PHE A 435 -9.09 23.58 -25.35
N ASP A 436 -10.14 23.15 -26.05
CA ASP A 436 -11.36 22.62 -25.45
C ASP A 436 -11.09 21.40 -24.54
N ILE A 437 -10.19 20.48 -24.96
CA ILE A 437 -9.82 19.32 -24.12
C ILE A 437 -9.06 19.74 -22.86
N VAL A 438 -8.14 20.69 -22.98
CA VAL A 438 -7.39 21.21 -21.83
C VAL A 438 -8.36 21.88 -20.83
N GLU A 439 -9.27 22.74 -21.32
CA GLU A 439 -10.26 23.40 -20.47
C GLU A 439 -11.17 22.40 -19.74
N ASP A 440 -11.63 21.37 -20.44
CA ASP A 440 -12.56 20.38 -19.89
C ASP A 440 -11.88 19.38 -18.93
N THR A 441 -10.57 19.17 -19.07
CA THR A 441 -9.85 18.10 -18.38
C THR A 441 -8.94 18.60 -17.29
N PHE A 442 -8.33 19.81 -17.46
CA PHE A 442 -7.31 20.29 -16.54
C PHE A 442 -7.88 20.53 -15.14
N MET A 443 -7.39 19.77 -14.18
CA MET A 443 -7.76 19.89 -12.78
C MET A 443 -6.58 19.54 -11.88
N LEU A 444 -6.26 20.43 -10.95
CA LEU A 444 -5.32 20.17 -9.87
C LEU A 444 -6.05 20.14 -8.54
N LYS A 445 -6.01 19.01 -7.84
CA LYS A 445 -6.76 18.81 -6.57
C LYS A 445 -6.40 19.82 -5.48
N HIS A 446 -5.15 20.24 -5.42
CA HIS A 446 -4.62 21.07 -4.33
C HIS A 446 -4.30 22.51 -4.74
N VAL A 447 -4.53 22.87 -5.99
CA VAL A 447 -4.29 24.23 -6.53
C VAL A 447 -5.60 24.78 -7.06
N PHE A 448 -6.04 25.89 -6.48
CA PHE A 448 -7.33 26.49 -6.85
C PHE A 448 -7.14 27.65 -7.83
N PRO A 449 -8.14 27.89 -8.72
CA PRO A 449 -8.14 29.05 -9.56
C PRO A 449 -8.07 30.36 -8.78
N SER A 450 -7.43 31.37 -9.37
CA SER A 450 -7.43 32.72 -8.81
C SER A 450 -8.83 33.33 -8.81
N ASN A 451 -9.09 34.22 -7.86
CA ASN A 451 -10.36 34.99 -7.86
C ASN A 451 -10.45 35.98 -9.02
N ASP A 452 -9.31 36.34 -9.60
CA ASP A 452 -9.20 37.19 -10.80
C ASP A 452 -8.22 36.52 -11.78
N PRO A 453 -8.66 35.46 -12.48
CA PRO A 453 -7.79 34.65 -13.33
C PRO A 453 -7.21 35.43 -14.53
N ILE A 454 -7.88 36.49 -14.96
CA ILE A 454 -7.49 37.29 -16.13
C ILE A 454 -6.38 38.31 -15.76
N ASN A 455 -6.60 39.12 -14.72
CA ASN A 455 -5.68 40.21 -14.38
C ASN A 455 -4.62 39.76 -13.37
N ARG A 456 -4.90 38.72 -12.57
CA ARG A 456 -3.99 38.18 -11.54
C ARG A 456 -3.96 36.65 -11.55
N PRO A 457 -3.41 36.06 -12.63
CA PRO A 457 -3.34 34.60 -12.76
C PRO A 457 -2.49 34.00 -11.66
N GLY A 458 -3.03 32.99 -10.98
CA GLY A 458 -2.35 32.21 -9.94
C GLY A 458 -1.51 31.07 -10.50
N SER A 459 -1.05 30.19 -9.62
CA SER A 459 -0.30 28.97 -10.02
C SER A 459 -1.16 28.02 -10.85
N TYR A 460 -2.48 27.99 -10.60
CA TYR A 460 -3.42 27.16 -11.36
C TYR A 460 -3.48 27.59 -12.83
N GLU A 461 -3.72 28.89 -13.09
CA GLU A 461 -3.83 29.42 -14.44
C GLU A 461 -2.49 29.29 -15.20
N ARG A 462 -1.39 29.57 -14.54
CA ARG A 462 -0.04 29.39 -15.15
C ARG A 462 0.21 27.94 -15.53
N ALA A 463 -0.12 26.99 -14.64
CA ALA A 463 0.03 25.58 -14.93
C ALA A 463 -0.88 25.12 -16.07
N LYS A 464 -2.15 25.59 -16.11
CA LYS A 464 -3.08 25.27 -17.20
C LYS A 464 -2.60 25.80 -18.55
N ASN A 465 -2.16 27.06 -18.59
CA ASN A 465 -1.62 27.67 -19.80
C ASN A 465 -0.35 26.93 -20.27
N LEU A 466 0.52 26.53 -19.36
CA LEU A 466 1.68 25.73 -19.69
C LEU A 466 1.30 24.38 -20.35
N VAL A 467 0.28 23.69 -19.82
CA VAL A 467 -0.20 22.44 -20.43
C VAL A 467 -0.77 22.69 -21.82
N HIS A 468 -1.51 23.79 -22.01
CA HIS A 468 -2.00 24.17 -23.33
C HIS A 468 -0.87 24.37 -24.35
N GLU A 469 0.17 25.10 -23.97
CA GLU A 469 1.36 25.30 -24.81
C GLU A 469 2.10 23.98 -25.11
N ILE A 470 2.21 23.11 -24.11
CA ILE A 470 2.84 21.78 -24.26
C ILE A 470 2.06 20.97 -25.30
N MET A 471 0.74 20.85 -25.13
CA MET A 471 -0.11 20.06 -26.04
C MET A 471 -0.09 20.62 -27.47
N LYS A 472 -0.14 21.94 -27.62
CA LYS A 472 -0.01 22.58 -28.93
C LYS A 472 1.33 22.26 -29.59
N LYS A 473 2.46 22.46 -28.88
CA LYS A 473 3.79 22.16 -29.41
C LYS A 473 3.94 20.69 -29.79
N TYR A 474 3.39 19.78 -28.95
CA TYR A 474 3.40 18.35 -29.24
C TYR A 474 2.67 18.05 -30.56
N VAL A 475 1.43 18.51 -30.71
CA VAL A 475 0.63 18.27 -31.92
C VAL A 475 1.27 18.89 -33.15
N ASP A 476 1.80 20.13 -33.07
CA ASP A 476 2.46 20.79 -34.16
C ASP A 476 3.71 20.06 -34.65
N THR A 477 4.49 19.46 -33.73
CA THR A 477 5.74 18.78 -34.04
C THR A 477 5.57 17.31 -34.43
N TYR A 478 4.67 16.61 -33.74
CA TYR A 478 4.46 15.15 -33.85
C TYR A 478 3.06 14.82 -34.38
N SER A 479 2.54 15.67 -35.28
CA SER A 479 1.23 15.47 -35.90
C SER A 479 1.03 14.11 -36.56
N ASP A 480 2.09 13.53 -37.09
CA ASP A 480 2.09 12.22 -37.73
C ASP A 480 1.77 11.06 -36.79
N ASP A 481 2.00 11.21 -35.49
CA ASP A 481 1.67 10.20 -34.50
C ASP A 481 0.17 9.87 -34.53
N PHE A 482 -0.70 10.89 -34.67
CA PHE A 482 -2.15 10.73 -34.62
C PHE A 482 -2.71 9.75 -35.67
N CYS A 483 -2.07 9.66 -36.83
CA CYS A 483 -2.48 8.70 -37.87
C CYS A 483 -1.90 7.30 -37.65
N ARG A 484 -0.97 7.16 -36.71
CA ARG A 484 -0.24 5.92 -36.42
C ARG A 484 -0.61 5.30 -35.07
N ILE A 485 -1.50 5.90 -34.29
CA ILE A 485 -1.88 5.39 -32.97
C ILE A 485 -2.44 3.96 -33.11
N ARG A 486 -1.75 3.00 -32.50
CA ARG A 486 -2.23 1.64 -32.32
C ARG A 486 -3.07 1.54 -31.07
N GLN A 487 -2.50 2.00 -29.96
CA GLN A 487 -3.11 2.03 -28.66
C GLN A 487 -2.46 3.09 -27.79
N ASP A 488 -3.25 3.81 -27.03
CA ASP A 488 -2.90 4.70 -25.95
C ASP A 488 -3.19 4.01 -24.62
N GLU A 489 -2.40 4.28 -23.60
CA GLU A 489 -2.51 3.67 -22.27
C GLU A 489 -2.72 2.14 -22.36
N ALA A 490 -1.86 1.48 -23.15
CA ALA A 490 -1.95 0.05 -23.38
C ALA A 490 -1.56 -0.72 -22.12
N ARG A 491 -2.54 -1.19 -21.38
CA ARG A 491 -2.34 -1.95 -20.14
C ARG A 491 -1.74 -3.32 -20.43
N PHE A 492 -0.81 -3.72 -19.58
CA PHE A 492 -0.19 -5.04 -19.63
C PHE A 492 0.01 -5.64 -18.23
N GLU A 493 0.08 -6.95 -18.20
CA GLU A 493 0.53 -7.76 -17.08
C GLU A 493 1.64 -8.66 -17.61
N LEU A 494 2.85 -8.45 -17.13
CA LEU A 494 4.04 -9.17 -17.59
C LEU A 494 4.66 -9.93 -16.43
N LEU A 495 4.84 -11.23 -16.61
CA LEU A 495 5.56 -12.06 -15.66
C LEU A 495 7.06 -11.94 -15.91
N VAL A 496 7.78 -11.49 -14.89
CA VAL A 496 9.24 -11.40 -14.88
C VAL A 496 9.74 -12.13 -13.65
N ASP A 497 10.35 -13.30 -13.84
CA ASP A 497 10.72 -14.22 -12.78
C ASP A 497 9.50 -14.54 -11.86
N GLU A 498 9.58 -14.29 -10.57
CA GLU A 498 8.50 -14.48 -9.60
C GLU A 498 7.60 -13.22 -9.43
N ALA A 499 7.73 -12.20 -10.30
CA ALA A 499 6.95 -10.98 -10.22
C ALA A 499 5.97 -10.81 -11.37
N LEU A 500 4.71 -10.54 -11.03
CA LEU A 500 3.70 -10.06 -11.97
C LEU A 500 3.74 -8.53 -12.00
N ILE A 501 4.36 -7.98 -13.03
CA ILE A 501 4.51 -6.54 -13.21
C ILE A 501 3.33 -6.01 -14.00
N THR A 502 2.56 -5.13 -13.39
CA THR A 502 1.48 -4.41 -14.05
C THR A 502 1.94 -3.04 -14.51
N GLY A 503 1.42 -2.58 -15.63
CA GLY A 503 1.76 -1.26 -16.15
C GLY A 503 0.90 -0.84 -17.32
N SER A 504 1.19 0.33 -17.84
CA SER A 504 0.57 0.88 -19.05
C SER A 504 1.63 1.52 -19.94
N ILE A 505 1.60 1.22 -21.24
CA ILE A 505 2.40 1.89 -22.24
C ILE A 505 1.68 3.16 -22.64
N ASP A 506 2.29 4.32 -22.42
CA ASP A 506 1.63 5.61 -22.65
C ASP A 506 1.16 5.75 -24.11
N LEU A 507 2.01 5.38 -25.08
CA LEU A 507 1.63 5.39 -26.49
C LEU A 507 2.35 4.29 -27.28
N LEU A 508 1.59 3.51 -28.03
CA LEU A 508 2.07 2.53 -28.99
C LEU A 508 1.67 2.96 -30.40
N LEU A 509 2.66 3.18 -31.27
CA LEU A 509 2.47 3.56 -32.65
C LEU A 509 2.64 2.36 -33.59
N LYS A 510 1.85 2.34 -34.68
CA LYS A 510 1.96 1.34 -35.75
C LYS A 510 3.17 1.61 -36.65
N GLU A 511 3.56 0.57 -37.39
CA GLU A 511 4.45 0.70 -38.55
C GLU A 511 3.91 1.75 -39.55
N ASP A 512 4.81 2.43 -40.22
CA ASP A 512 4.50 3.33 -41.34
C ASP A 512 5.41 3.03 -42.54
N LYS A 513 4.91 2.15 -43.41
CA LYS A 513 5.65 1.73 -44.61
C LYS A 513 5.93 2.90 -45.59
N THR A 514 5.14 3.98 -45.50
CA THR A 514 5.36 5.15 -46.39
C THR A 514 6.61 5.94 -45.99
N LYS A 515 7.00 5.81 -44.72
CA LYS A 515 8.20 6.45 -44.12
C LYS A 515 9.33 5.47 -43.84
N ASN A 516 9.24 4.23 -44.35
CA ASN A 516 10.19 3.14 -44.08
C ASN A 516 10.27 2.75 -42.58
N ILE A 517 9.22 2.99 -41.81
CA ILE A 517 9.09 2.52 -40.43
C ILE A 517 8.43 1.14 -40.49
N ASN A 518 9.21 0.09 -40.28
CA ASN A 518 8.78 -1.29 -40.50
C ASN A 518 8.31 -2.02 -39.24
N ALA A 519 8.35 -1.35 -38.08
CA ALA A 519 7.97 -1.91 -36.81
C ALA A 519 7.16 -0.90 -35.96
N ALA A 520 6.55 -1.38 -34.89
CA ALA A 520 5.90 -0.54 -33.91
C ALA A 520 6.91 0.27 -33.12
N GLU A 521 6.48 1.39 -32.55
CA GLU A 521 7.29 2.26 -31.70
C GLU A 521 6.59 2.43 -30.35
N VAL A 522 7.33 2.34 -29.26
CA VAL A 522 6.84 2.60 -27.90
C VAL A 522 7.32 3.97 -27.42
N ILE A 523 6.42 4.75 -26.82
CA ILE A 523 6.73 6.09 -26.33
C ILE A 523 6.27 6.20 -24.88
N ASP A 524 7.17 6.67 -24.04
CA ASP A 524 6.94 7.00 -22.63
C ASP A 524 7.02 8.52 -22.47
N PHE A 525 5.95 9.14 -22.00
CA PHE A 525 5.88 10.59 -21.82
C PHE A 525 6.35 11.00 -20.42
N LYS A 526 7.13 12.06 -20.35
CA LYS A 526 7.60 12.64 -19.08
C LYS A 526 7.28 14.13 -19.01
N SER A 527 6.60 14.55 -17.94
CA SER A 527 6.21 15.96 -17.72
C SER A 527 7.36 16.84 -17.24
N MET A 528 8.59 16.54 -17.60
CA MET A 528 9.81 17.23 -17.20
C MET A 528 10.56 17.81 -18.40
N GLU A 529 11.61 18.55 -18.14
CA GLU A 529 12.59 19.01 -19.12
C GLU A 529 13.80 18.07 -19.10
N VAL A 530 14.42 17.89 -20.26
CA VAL A 530 15.77 17.34 -20.31
C VAL A 530 16.73 18.49 -20.00
N PRO A 531 17.63 18.37 -19.03
CA PRO A 531 18.67 19.37 -18.80
C PRO A 531 19.54 19.58 -20.05
N ASP A 532 20.06 20.79 -20.22
CA ASP A 532 21.03 21.09 -21.25
C ASP A 532 22.38 20.43 -20.91
N GLY A 533 22.50 19.19 -21.23
CA GLY A 533 23.64 18.32 -20.94
C GLY A 533 23.09 16.95 -20.59
N LEU A 534 23.08 16.07 -21.59
CA LEU A 534 22.64 14.67 -21.41
C LEU A 534 23.51 13.92 -20.39
N GLU A 535 24.62 14.50 -19.94
CA GLU A 535 25.61 13.91 -19.05
C GLU A 535 25.20 13.99 -17.57
N GLU A 536 24.27 14.91 -17.20
CA GLU A 536 23.79 15.11 -15.82
C GLU A 536 22.47 14.39 -15.52
N PHE A 537 21.95 13.65 -16.50
CA PHE A 537 20.61 13.08 -16.39
C PHE A 537 20.65 11.56 -16.29
N ASP A 538 19.98 11.00 -15.25
CA ASP A 538 19.89 9.55 -15.10
C ASP A 538 18.89 8.94 -16.10
N TRP A 539 19.36 8.63 -17.28
CA TRP A 539 18.62 7.97 -18.34
C TRP A 539 18.30 6.49 -18.02
N ARG A 540 19.02 5.90 -17.08
CA ARG A 540 18.88 4.48 -16.77
C ARG A 540 17.46 4.11 -16.37
N GLU A 541 16.86 4.86 -15.47
CA GLU A 541 15.50 4.59 -15.02
C GLU A 541 14.47 4.74 -16.13
N MET A 542 14.62 5.73 -16.99
CA MET A 542 13.71 5.99 -18.11
C MET A 542 13.89 4.98 -19.22
N SER A 543 15.13 4.63 -19.55
CA SER A 543 15.45 3.60 -20.54
C SER A 543 14.88 2.26 -20.13
N LEU A 544 15.00 1.90 -18.86
CA LEU A 544 14.51 0.66 -18.30
C LEU A 544 12.97 0.52 -18.44
N GLN A 545 12.24 1.61 -18.28
CA GLN A 545 10.79 1.63 -18.47
C GLN A 545 10.41 1.38 -19.93
N VAL A 546 11.07 2.05 -20.87
CA VAL A 546 10.82 1.88 -22.31
C VAL A 546 11.20 0.48 -22.79
N GLN A 547 12.29 -0.09 -22.26
CA GLN A 547 12.73 -1.46 -22.56
C GLN A 547 11.73 -2.50 -22.04
N LEU A 548 11.17 -2.29 -20.83
CA LEU A 548 10.08 -3.11 -20.31
C LEU A 548 8.83 -3.00 -21.18
N TYR A 549 8.49 -1.79 -21.62
CA TYR A 549 7.36 -1.55 -22.53
C TYR A 549 7.52 -2.26 -23.87
N SER A 550 8.73 -2.25 -24.46
CA SER A 550 9.02 -2.98 -25.70
C SER A 550 8.79 -4.49 -25.53
N ARG A 551 9.22 -5.06 -24.41
CA ARG A 551 8.96 -6.47 -24.11
C ARG A 551 7.46 -6.75 -23.90
N ALA A 552 6.76 -5.89 -23.15
CA ALA A 552 5.33 -6.03 -22.92
C ALA A 552 4.53 -5.89 -24.24
N ALA A 553 4.91 -4.97 -25.12
CA ALA A 553 4.32 -4.83 -26.46
C ALA A 553 4.44 -6.13 -27.25
N LYS A 554 5.59 -6.78 -27.23
CA LYS A 554 5.85 -8.02 -27.96
C LYS A 554 5.13 -9.23 -27.34
N GLU A 555 5.25 -9.43 -26.04
CA GLU A 555 4.77 -10.65 -25.38
C GLU A 555 3.28 -10.63 -25.03
N VAL A 556 2.75 -9.45 -24.68
CA VAL A 556 1.36 -9.32 -24.19
C VAL A 556 0.44 -8.76 -25.28
N ILE A 557 0.89 -7.72 -26.01
CA ILE A 557 0.05 -7.05 -27.01
C ILE A 557 0.21 -7.69 -28.39
N GLY A 558 1.34 -8.37 -28.65
CA GLY A 558 1.65 -9.01 -29.93
C GLY A 558 2.19 -8.06 -30.99
N GLU A 559 2.71 -6.89 -30.60
CA GLU A 559 3.30 -5.89 -31.48
C GLU A 559 4.83 -5.87 -31.33
N ASN A 560 5.56 -6.00 -32.43
CA ASN A 560 7.03 -5.97 -32.41
C ASN A 560 7.50 -4.52 -32.39
N ALA A 561 7.86 -4.00 -31.23
CA ALA A 561 8.41 -2.65 -31.07
C ALA A 561 9.94 -2.69 -31.18
N GLU A 562 10.48 -2.17 -32.27
CA GLU A 562 11.93 -2.11 -32.54
C GLU A 562 12.55 -0.76 -32.22
N THR A 563 11.73 0.23 -31.90
CA THR A 563 12.18 1.56 -31.49
C THR A 563 11.41 2.01 -30.26
N GLY A 564 12.12 2.59 -29.32
CA GLY A 564 11.56 3.13 -28.09
C GLY A 564 11.99 4.57 -27.86
N TYR A 565 11.12 5.37 -27.28
CA TYR A 565 11.39 6.78 -27.00
C TYR A 565 10.95 7.19 -25.61
N VAL A 566 11.75 8.04 -24.98
CA VAL A 566 11.31 8.93 -23.90
C VAL A 566 10.98 10.29 -24.50
N HIS A 567 9.76 10.74 -24.33
CA HIS A 567 9.31 12.05 -24.79
C HIS A 567 9.14 13.02 -23.62
N THR A 568 10.00 14.01 -23.53
CA THR A 568 9.91 15.05 -22.50
C THR A 568 9.00 16.18 -22.96
N LEU A 569 7.85 16.31 -22.32
CA LEU A 569 6.76 17.18 -22.76
C LEU A 569 7.07 18.67 -22.65
N LYS A 570 7.80 19.12 -21.61
CA LYS A 570 8.05 20.56 -21.40
C LYS A 570 8.91 21.19 -22.49
N ASN A 571 9.97 20.51 -22.94
CA ASN A 571 10.79 20.98 -24.04
C ASN A 571 10.49 20.27 -25.36
N ASN A 572 9.43 19.42 -25.38
CA ASN A 572 8.95 18.71 -26.56
C ASN A 572 10.05 17.95 -27.31
N LYS A 573 10.88 17.24 -26.57
CA LYS A 573 12.05 16.52 -27.11
C LYS A 573 11.84 15.01 -26.97
N ARG A 574 12.04 14.29 -28.06
CA ARG A 574 11.99 12.83 -28.10
C ARG A 574 13.41 12.27 -28.14
N VAL A 575 13.73 11.38 -27.22
CA VAL A 575 15.04 10.75 -27.10
C VAL A 575 14.88 9.27 -27.31
N GLU A 576 15.63 8.73 -28.27
CA GLU A 576 15.61 7.32 -28.59
C GLU A 576 16.30 6.50 -27.51
N VAL A 577 15.67 5.36 -27.16
CA VAL A 577 16.17 4.38 -26.21
C VAL A 577 16.39 3.07 -26.95
N PRO A 578 17.57 2.44 -26.83
CA PRO A 578 17.79 1.11 -27.40
C PRO A 578 16.82 0.08 -26.82
N VAL A 579 16.11 -0.61 -27.70
CA VAL A 579 15.18 -1.70 -27.38
C VAL A 579 15.53 -3.00 -28.12
N ASP A 580 16.80 -3.12 -28.55
CA ASP A 580 17.30 -4.37 -29.09
C ASP A 580 17.28 -5.50 -28.05
N GLU A 581 17.43 -6.73 -28.51
CA GLU A 581 17.33 -7.91 -27.67
C GLU A 581 18.30 -7.87 -26.47
N THR A 582 19.49 -7.32 -26.66
CA THR A 582 20.50 -7.21 -25.59
C THR A 582 20.08 -6.18 -24.54
N ALA A 583 19.64 -5.00 -24.98
CA ALA A 583 19.18 -3.95 -24.09
C ALA A 583 17.97 -4.39 -23.25
N VAL A 584 16.98 -5.02 -23.89
CA VAL A 584 15.78 -5.57 -23.21
C VAL A 584 16.18 -6.66 -22.22
N LYS A 585 17.08 -7.58 -22.61
CA LYS A 585 17.55 -8.64 -21.70
C LYS A 585 18.26 -8.07 -20.48
N ASN A 586 19.09 -7.06 -20.63
CA ASN A 586 19.77 -6.41 -19.51
C ASN A 586 18.79 -5.69 -18.58
N ALA A 587 17.79 -5.02 -19.16
CA ALA A 587 16.72 -4.37 -18.39
C ALA A 587 15.93 -5.38 -17.54
N ILE A 588 15.56 -6.51 -18.15
CA ILE A 588 14.86 -7.58 -17.44
C ILE A 588 15.74 -8.16 -16.34
N GLY A 589 17.03 -8.40 -16.59
CA GLY A 589 17.98 -8.86 -15.56
C GLY A 589 18.09 -7.90 -14.36
N ALA A 590 18.01 -6.58 -14.59
CA ALA A 590 17.96 -5.60 -13.50
C ALA A 590 16.66 -5.67 -12.70
N ILE A 591 15.53 -5.90 -13.38
CA ILE A 591 14.23 -6.09 -12.73
C ILE A 591 14.22 -7.39 -11.91
N GLU A 592 14.69 -8.51 -12.46
CA GLU A 592 14.83 -9.80 -11.76
C GLU A 592 15.69 -9.66 -10.50
N TRP A 593 16.81 -8.93 -10.59
CA TRP A 593 17.66 -8.65 -9.45
C TRP A 593 16.92 -7.86 -8.35
N ALA A 594 16.13 -6.85 -8.72
CA ALA A 594 15.32 -6.09 -7.77
C ALA A 594 14.21 -6.94 -7.14
N VAL A 595 13.50 -7.73 -7.95
CA VAL A 595 12.46 -8.66 -7.49
C VAL A 595 13.04 -9.66 -6.48
N LYS A 596 14.19 -10.26 -6.79
CA LYS A 596 14.88 -11.18 -5.88
C LYS A 596 15.25 -10.51 -4.56
N GLY A 597 15.77 -9.28 -4.59
CA GLY A 597 16.09 -8.54 -3.37
C GLY A 597 14.84 -8.21 -2.54
N ILE A 598 13.74 -7.85 -3.19
CA ILE A 598 12.45 -7.60 -2.53
C ILE A 598 11.94 -8.87 -1.84
N LEU A 599 11.96 -10.01 -2.54
CA LEU A 599 11.50 -11.30 -2.02
C LEU A 599 12.40 -11.84 -0.89
N GLN A 600 13.68 -11.49 -0.90
CA GLN A 600 14.64 -11.83 0.16
C GLN A 600 14.60 -10.84 1.34
N GLU A 601 13.75 -9.82 1.29
CA GLU A 601 13.68 -8.75 2.29
C GLU A 601 15.04 -8.04 2.51
N ASP A 602 15.84 -7.93 1.46
CA ASP A 602 17.14 -7.27 1.50
C ASP A 602 17.00 -5.79 1.13
N PHE A 603 17.01 -4.92 2.14
CA PHE A 603 16.76 -3.48 1.99
C PHE A 603 17.92 -2.63 2.51
N PRO A 604 19.14 -2.79 2.00
CA PRO A 604 20.26 -1.96 2.40
C PRO A 604 20.07 -0.50 2.01
N MET A 605 20.63 0.40 2.81
CA MET A 605 20.73 1.80 2.44
C MET A 605 21.78 1.96 1.35
N ARG A 606 21.38 2.57 0.24
CA ARG A 606 22.27 2.89 -0.86
C ARG A 606 22.57 4.38 -0.88
N ALA A 607 23.70 4.76 -0.32
CA ALA A 607 24.13 6.14 -0.32
C ALA A 607 24.56 6.55 -1.73
N CYS A 608 24.00 7.67 -2.20
CA CYS A 608 24.41 8.31 -3.44
C CYS A 608 24.14 9.81 -3.29
N SER A 609 25.15 10.65 -3.56
CA SER A 609 25.04 12.10 -3.31
C SER A 609 23.92 12.74 -4.14
N SER A 610 23.75 12.33 -5.39
CA SER A 610 22.71 12.85 -6.27
C SER A 610 21.30 12.49 -5.78
N ASN A 611 21.08 11.25 -5.41
CA ASN A 611 19.77 10.77 -4.96
C ASN A 611 19.47 11.21 -3.52
N CYS A 612 20.45 11.11 -2.61
CA CYS A 612 20.26 11.44 -1.19
C CYS A 612 20.03 12.94 -0.96
N LYS A 613 20.62 13.81 -1.78
CA LYS A 613 20.45 15.26 -1.67
C LYS A 613 19.00 15.69 -1.81
N ASN A 614 18.26 15.02 -2.70
CA ASN A 614 16.87 15.32 -3.03
C ASN A 614 15.89 14.28 -2.47
N CYS A 615 16.35 13.37 -1.60
CA CYS A 615 15.52 12.31 -1.05
C CYS A 615 14.56 12.84 0.02
N ASP A 616 13.27 12.67 -0.17
CA ASP A 616 12.23 13.06 0.78
C ASP A 616 12.35 12.33 2.12
N TYR A 617 12.97 11.15 2.14
CA TYR A 617 13.11 10.29 3.33
C TYR A 617 14.43 10.49 4.08
N ARG A 618 15.21 11.52 3.75
CA ARG A 618 16.51 11.78 4.39
C ARG A 618 16.42 11.90 5.90
N ALA A 619 15.34 12.48 6.42
CA ALA A 619 15.10 12.62 7.86
C ALA A 619 14.85 11.27 8.58
N LEU A 620 14.55 10.20 7.84
CA LEU A 620 14.31 8.86 8.33
C LEU A 620 15.51 7.93 8.09
N CYS A 621 16.45 8.35 7.23
CA CYS A 621 17.57 7.52 6.82
C CYS A 621 18.67 7.48 7.89
N ARG A 622 19.14 6.26 8.24
CA ARG A 622 20.16 5.99 9.27
C ARG A 622 21.57 5.97 8.73
N GLN A 623 21.80 6.41 7.52
CA GLN A 623 23.09 6.32 6.83
C GLN A 623 24.31 6.77 7.65
N GLU A 624 24.14 7.79 8.50
CA GLU A 624 25.24 8.30 9.35
C GLU A 624 25.62 7.35 10.51
N ARG A 625 24.77 6.39 10.87
CA ARG A 625 24.95 5.49 12.01
C ARG A 625 25.29 4.07 11.64
N GLU A 626 24.83 3.59 10.50
CA GLU A 626 25.11 2.24 10.03
C GLU A 626 26.19 2.30 8.94
N PRO A 627 27.23 1.46 9.03
CA PRO A 627 28.22 1.40 7.97
C PRO A 627 27.52 1.04 6.66
N PHE A 628 27.76 1.84 5.65
CA PHE A 628 27.26 1.60 4.31
C PHE A 628 27.73 0.23 3.82
N LYS A 629 26.80 -0.66 3.53
CA LYS A 629 27.08 -1.90 2.81
C LYS A 629 26.97 -1.61 1.32
N ARG A 630 28.09 -1.62 0.62
CA ARG A 630 28.11 -1.52 -0.83
C ARG A 630 27.25 -2.67 -1.38
N GLN A 631 26.12 -2.33 -1.98
CA GLN A 631 25.27 -3.29 -2.64
C GLN A 631 25.87 -3.63 -4.00
N GLU A 632 25.81 -4.89 -4.41
CA GLU A 632 26.11 -5.25 -5.78
C GLU A 632 25.17 -4.47 -6.71
N LEU A 633 25.74 -3.80 -7.70
CA LEU A 633 24.94 -3.09 -8.70
C LEU A 633 24.17 -4.10 -9.56
N PRO A 634 22.94 -3.76 -9.97
CA PRO A 634 22.23 -4.58 -10.94
C PRO A 634 23.07 -4.74 -12.23
N PRO A 635 22.80 -5.78 -13.02
CA PRO A 635 23.48 -5.97 -14.30
C PRO A 635 23.52 -4.69 -15.12
N VAL A 636 24.64 -4.45 -15.78
CA VAL A 636 24.87 -3.24 -16.57
C VAL A 636 23.78 -3.13 -17.64
N ILE A 637 23.03 -2.04 -17.60
CA ILE A 637 22.04 -1.72 -18.60
C ILE A 637 22.80 -1.03 -19.75
N ASN A 638 22.85 -1.67 -20.90
CA ASN A 638 23.54 -1.16 -22.08
C ASN A 638 22.68 -0.05 -22.71
N THR A 639 22.80 1.16 -22.17
CA THR A 639 22.23 2.37 -22.78
C THR A 639 23.36 3.29 -23.18
N PRO A 640 23.19 4.13 -24.22
CA PRO A 640 24.25 5.07 -24.66
C PRO A 640 24.74 6.01 -23.55
N VAL A 641 23.95 6.17 -22.47
CA VAL A 641 24.25 7.03 -21.32
C VAL A 641 24.48 6.21 -20.04
N GLY A 642 24.09 4.93 -20.03
CA GLY A 642 24.10 4.08 -18.84
C GLY A 642 25.49 3.84 -18.26
N GLU A 643 26.50 3.67 -19.09
CA GLU A 643 27.88 3.45 -18.63
C GLU A 643 28.46 4.69 -17.92
N ARG A 644 28.16 5.90 -18.41
CA ARG A 644 28.63 7.14 -17.78
C ARG A 644 27.96 7.41 -16.44
N VAL A 645 26.69 7.09 -16.34
CA VAL A 645 25.92 7.21 -15.08
C VAL A 645 26.42 6.21 -14.05
N ILE A 646 26.73 4.97 -14.44
CA ILE A 646 27.28 3.95 -13.54
C ILE A 646 28.68 4.37 -13.05
N ALA A 647 29.53 4.92 -13.90
CA ALA A 647 30.84 5.43 -13.51
C ALA A 647 30.74 6.60 -12.51
N ALA A 648 29.80 7.54 -12.73
CA ALA A 648 29.54 8.63 -11.79
C ALA A 648 29.04 8.11 -10.41
N PHE A 649 28.23 7.08 -10.39
CA PHE A 649 27.82 6.43 -9.14
C PHE A 649 28.98 5.74 -8.40
N GLU A 650 29.92 5.16 -9.12
CA GLU A 650 31.10 4.52 -8.55
C GLU A 650 32.12 5.53 -7.98
N GLU A 651 32.27 6.70 -8.61
CA GLU A 651 33.14 7.77 -8.11
C GLU A 651 32.56 8.49 -6.88
N GLU A 652 31.24 8.70 -6.81
CA GLU A 652 30.60 9.36 -5.68
C GLU A 652 30.52 8.49 -4.43
N ASP A 653 30.42 7.16 -4.54
CA ASP A 653 30.42 6.23 -3.41
C ASP A 653 31.76 6.21 -2.63
N GLY A 654 32.82 6.85 -3.15
CA GLY A 654 34.12 6.96 -2.50
C GLY A 654 34.32 8.16 -1.59
N GLU A 655 33.41 9.14 -1.55
CA GLU A 655 33.57 10.41 -0.80
C GLU A 655 32.61 10.58 0.39
N PHE A 656 31.92 9.54 0.85
CA PHE A 656 31.04 9.62 2.02
C PHE A 656 31.59 8.86 3.24
#